data_75ac9a04de78579c282014109d76e088
#
_entry.id   75ac9a04de78579c282014109d76e088
#
_cell.length_a   1.000
_cell.length_b   1.000
_cell.length_c   1.000
_cell.angle_alpha   90.00
_cell.angle_beta   90.00
_cell.angle_gamma   90.00
#
_symmetry.space_group_name_H-M   'P 1'
#
loop_
_entity.id
_entity.type
_entity.pdbx_description
1 polymer ?
#
loop_
_entity_poly.entity_id
_entity_poly.type
_entity_poly.pdbx_seq_one_letter_code
_entity_poly.pdbx_strand_id
1 'polypeptide(L)'
;MLGWLDARPLSLAITPDRARKLADKPKLKTLTDAVMFFPNRYVRASFPDAQDLMFEGEMFTCIARVEKVEERSNTSGRGARRYMRVQIVTGSTRLSFAMFGNVHLHRRCLQPGNVLMFYGKLALFRQQWELKNVSYVSVFVKDESQFGAFGPLKTVVDIAGSDRKAMEILNRPWLPFYPRRVGTTTAEMLGVMEHVLSSMGDPTEMLPSPRAGRDAPAWPVDQYGAPLLDFATALRQIHQPPVEGPEPARARLKFNEALELQLVMALRRADATQRSSMPMALGAGGSLRQAVVDSLPFELSQGQRDASAEIAAALDSTTPASLLLQGEVGSGKTVVALLAMLQAIEAGYQCAFVAPTEVLAVQHARTLVELLGRSTAGSAVGVTVLTGSQKTAERKAALLDVVSGQASIVVGTHAVIQETVEFFNLGLVIVDEQHRFGVRQRDKLRDNSPVDRTPHMMVMTATPIPRTVAMTMFGDLTPVRLPGLPKREGGTARQGVSTTVVALEKPHWVARVWQRCREELAAGRQAFIVTPRIEGFGGVLQTVEWLSQTELHDYRVGVLHGKMPADEKDEVMSAFAAGEIDALVATTIVEVGVDIPNATMMIILGADAFGVSQLHQLRGRVGRGEHGGVCLLLPSDQSLPPATMERLHAVASTTDGFELAELDLKQRTEGDVLGADQSGSRVRRSTLLDLTEDEFLINQAREYAEALVRYDEPLARALVVDIEVEEQDYIERH
;
A
#
# COMPACT_ATOMS: atom_id res chain seq x y z
N MET A 1 10.15 -17.27 -6.67
CA MET A 1 11.24 -16.47 -6.07
C MET A 1 12.48 -16.63 -6.90
N LEU A 2 12.85 -15.60 -7.63
CA LEU A 2 14.00 -15.53 -8.55
C LEU A 2 14.11 -16.73 -9.52
N GLY A 3 13.00 -17.14 -10.15
CA GLY A 3 12.96 -18.25 -11.11
C GLY A 3 13.10 -19.66 -10.52
N TRP A 4 13.32 -19.80 -9.19
CA TRP A 4 13.39 -21.14 -8.59
C TRP A 4 12.00 -21.76 -8.40
N LEU A 5 11.81 -22.96 -8.95
CA LEU A 5 10.56 -23.71 -8.90
C LEU A 5 10.83 -25.21 -8.75
N ASP A 6 10.27 -25.83 -7.71
CA ASP A 6 10.13 -27.26 -7.57
C ASP A 6 8.65 -27.63 -7.72
N ALA A 7 8.25 -27.90 -8.95
CA ALA A 7 6.87 -28.21 -9.32
C ALA A 7 6.41 -29.62 -8.89
N ARG A 8 7.29 -30.43 -8.26
CA ARG A 8 6.90 -31.77 -7.79
C ARG A 8 5.77 -31.69 -6.79
N PRO A 9 4.78 -32.61 -6.86
CA PRO A 9 3.61 -32.55 -6.00
C PRO A 9 3.96 -32.80 -4.53
N LEU A 10 3.29 -32.11 -3.63
CA LEU A 10 3.50 -32.21 -2.17
C LEU A 10 3.28 -33.66 -1.65
N SER A 11 2.51 -34.49 -2.37
CA SER A 11 2.30 -35.90 -2.06
C SER A 11 3.57 -36.79 -2.16
N LEU A 12 4.66 -36.28 -2.71
CA LEU A 12 5.98 -36.94 -2.64
C LEU A 12 6.64 -36.87 -1.26
N ALA A 13 6.37 -35.80 -0.54
CA ALA A 13 6.94 -35.56 0.79
C ALA A 13 6.04 -36.05 1.93
N ILE A 14 4.71 -36.01 1.74
CA ILE A 14 3.72 -36.35 2.78
C ILE A 14 2.62 -37.26 2.25
N THR A 15 1.80 -37.82 3.14
CA THR A 15 0.72 -38.74 2.74
C THR A 15 -0.28 -38.07 1.80
N PRO A 16 -0.85 -38.81 0.80
CA PRO A 16 -1.77 -38.26 -0.20
C PRO A 16 -3.01 -37.56 0.40
N ASP A 17 -3.55 -38.07 1.51
CA ASP A 17 -4.71 -37.46 2.17
C ASP A 17 -4.36 -36.12 2.78
N ARG A 18 -3.18 -35.99 3.39
CA ARG A 18 -2.70 -34.73 3.95
C ARG A 18 -2.34 -33.75 2.84
N ALA A 19 -1.73 -34.20 1.75
CA ALA A 19 -1.45 -33.37 0.59
C ALA A 19 -2.74 -32.80 -0.03
N ARG A 20 -3.81 -33.62 -0.14
CA ARG A 20 -5.14 -33.14 -0.58
C ARG A 20 -5.71 -32.08 0.34
N LYS A 21 -5.64 -32.28 1.67
CA LYS A 21 -6.10 -31.30 2.64
C LYS A 21 -5.37 -29.96 2.50
N LEU A 22 -4.04 -29.99 2.38
CA LEU A 22 -3.23 -28.77 2.22
C LEU A 22 -3.40 -28.12 0.84
N ALA A 23 -3.70 -28.90 -0.20
CA ALA A 23 -4.01 -28.38 -1.53
C ALA A 23 -5.38 -27.69 -1.61
N ASP A 24 -6.36 -28.07 -0.76
CA ASP A 24 -7.65 -27.40 -0.67
C ASP A 24 -7.51 -26.10 0.12
N LYS A 25 -6.97 -26.19 1.34
CA LYS A 25 -6.69 -25.05 2.23
C LYS A 25 -5.43 -25.36 3.05
N PRO A 26 -4.35 -24.59 2.96
CA PRO A 26 -4.12 -23.24 2.38
C PRO A 26 -3.68 -23.17 0.91
N LYS A 27 -3.99 -24.16 0.06
CA LYS A 27 -3.64 -24.22 -1.37
C LYS A 27 -2.16 -24.55 -1.65
N LEU A 28 -1.54 -25.35 -0.78
CA LEU A 28 -0.17 -25.85 -0.99
C LEU A 28 -0.22 -27.13 -1.84
N LYS A 29 0.17 -27.05 -3.10
CA LYS A 29 0.09 -28.18 -4.06
C LYS A 29 1.45 -28.79 -4.36
N THR A 30 2.50 -27.96 -4.42
CA THR A 30 3.86 -28.34 -4.81
C THR A 30 4.82 -28.22 -3.63
N LEU A 31 6.04 -28.74 -3.81
CA LEU A 31 7.12 -28.54 -2.82
C LEU A 31 7.46 -27.05 -2.68
N THR A 32 7.50 -26.29 -3.79
CA THR A 32 7.68 -24.84 -3.75
C THR A 32 6.61 -24.16 -2.93
N ASP A 33 5.31 -24.45 -3.14
CA ASP A 33 4.24 -23.82 -2.37
C ASP A 33 4.42 -24.03 -0.87
N ALA A 34 4.86 -25.22 -0.48
CA ALA A 34 5.09 -25.54 0.93
C ALA A 34 6.30 -24.79 1.51
N VAL A 35 7.45 -24.81 0.83
CA VAL A 35 8.67 -24.15 1.30
C VAL A 35 8.54 -22.62 1.28
N MET A 36 7.75 -22.08 0.37
CA MET A 36 7.47 -20.63 0.33
C MET A 36 6.37 -20.19 1.31
N PHE A 37 5.82 -21.13 2.09
CA PHE A 37 4.91 -20.81 3.18
C PHE A 37 5.71 -20.47 4.43
N PHE A 38 6.21 -19.23 4.50
CA PHE A 38 7.13 -18.78 5.55
C PHE A 38 6.48 -18.66 6.92
N PRO A 39 7.26 -18.89 8.01
CA PRO A 39 6.84 -18.57 9.36
C PRO A 39 6.67 -17.07 9.54
N ASN A 40 5.62 -16.68 10.28
CA ASN A 40 5.39 -15.28 10.62
C ASN A 40 6.06 -14.85 11.94
N ARG A 41 6.41 -15.80 12.79
CA ARG A 41 7.15 -15.54 14.03
C ARG A 41 7.97 -16.75 14.44
N TYR A 42 8.92 -16.52 15.34
CA TYR A 42 9.76 -17.57 15.92
C TYR A 42 9.72 -17.50 17.45
N VAL A 43 9.76 -18.67 18.07
CA VAL A 43 9.75 -18.81 19.52
C VAL A 43 10.98 -19.58 19.96
N ARG A 44 11.73 -19.03 20.91
CA ARG A 44 12.80 -19.80 21.57
C ARG A 44 12.18 -20.92 22.40
N ALA A 45 12.67 -22.13 22.25
CA ALA A 45 12.21 -23.26 23.04
C ALA A 45 12.46 -23.07 24.55
N SER A 46 13.38 -22.18 24.93
CA SER A 46 13.76 -21.84 26.29
C SER A 46 13.03 -20.61 26.87
N PHE A 47 11.71 -20.52 26.74
CA PHE A 47 10.82 -19.49 27.36
C PHE A 47 10.63 -18.17 26.61
N PRO A 48 9.59 -18.04 25.82
CA PRO A 48 9.18 -16.75 25.26
C PRO A 48 8.37 -15.93 26.27
N ASP A 49 8.59 -14.61 26.27
CA ASP A 49 7.64 -13.66 26.83
C ASP A 49 6.44 -13.58 25.88
N ALA A 50 5.26 -13.92 26.37
CA ALA A 50 4.05 -14.04 25.56
C ALA A 50 3.02 -12.93 25.86
N GLN A 51 3.34 -11.96 26.71
CA GLN A 51 2.36 -10.97 27.19
C GLN A 51 1.78 -10.09 26.06
N ASP A 52 2.61 -9.71 25.08
CA ASP A 52 2.20 -8.79 24.02
C ASP A 52 1.29 -9.40 22.92
N LEU A 53 1.02 -10.72 23.02
CA LEU A 53 0.27 -11.47 22.00
C LEU A 53 -1.00 -12.14 22.57
N MET A 54 -1.50 -11.71 23.72
CA MET A 54 -2.62 -12.34 24.40
C MET A 54 -3.90 -11.51 24.25
N PHE A 55 -4.81 -11.95 23.39
CA PHE A 55 -6.14 -11.35 23.21
C PHE A 55 -7.23 -12.32 23.66
N GLU A 56 -8.20 -11.82 24.44
CA GLU A 56 -9.32 -12.64 24.90
C GLU A 56 -10.16 -13.12 23.71
N GLY A 57 -10.50 -14.41 23.74
CA GLY A 57 -11.32 -15.04 22.70
C GLY A 57 -10.53 -15.65 21.55
N GLU A 58 -9.23 -15.33 21.41
CA GLU A 58 -8.38 -15.87 20.36
C GLU A 58 -7.73 -17.21 20.74
N MET A 59 -7.32 -17.95 19.71
CA MET A 59 -6.57 -19.17 19.88
C MET A 59 -5.08 -18.82 20.06
N PHE A 60 -4.49 -19.33 21.10
CA PHE A 60 -3.14 -19.03 21.52
C PHE A 60 -2.27 -20.28 21.53
N THR A 61 -1.03 -20.16 21.07
CA THR A 61 -0.02 -21.22 21.14
C THR A 61 1.17 -20.70 21.94
N CYS A 62 1.61 -21.45 22.94
CA CYS A 62 2.80 -21.12 23.72
C CYS A 62 3.58 -22.38 24.10
N ILE A 63 4.87 -22.17 24.41
CA ILE A 63 5.69 -23.17 25.10
C ILE A 63 5.75 -22.71 26.53
N ALA A 64 5.38 -23.61 27.45
CA ALA A 64 5.29 -23.27 28.85
C ALA A 64 5.77 -24.44 29.72
N ARG A 65 6.29 -24.10 30.90
CA ARG A 65 6.64 -25.08 31.94
C ARG A 65 5.40 -25.32 32.81
N VAL A 66 5.14 -26.57 33.12
CA VAL A 66 4.16 -26.95 34.14
C VAL A 66 4.69 -26.56 35.53
N GLU A 67 4.00 -25.65 36.21
CA GLU A 67 4.36 -25.19 37.55
C GLU A 67 3.66 -26.01 38.61
N LYS A 68 2.33 -26.21 38.45
CA LYS A 68 1.51 -26.90 39.45
C LYS A 68 0.41 -27.70 38.81
N VAL A 69 0.08 -28.86 39.39
CA VAL A 69 -1.02 -29.71 38.97
C VAL A 69 -1.83 -30.10 40.19
N GLU A 70 -3.12 -29.86 40.16
CA GLU A 70 -4.06 -30.23 41.25
C GLU A 70 -5.20 -31.09 40.67
N GLU A 71 -5.41 -32.24 41.27
CA GLU A 71 -6.59 -33.04 41.01
C GLU A 71 -7.77 -32.56 41.86
N ARG A 72 -8.89 -32.28 41.24
CA ARG A 72 -10.11 -31.85 41.90
C ARG A 72 -11.28 -32.72 41.47
N SER A 73 -12.24 -32.89 42.34
CA SER A 73 -13.52 -33.54 42.04
C SER A 73 -14.64 -32.51 42.16
N ASN A 74 -15.49 -32.45 41.15
CA ASN A 74 -16.71 -31.63 41.21
C ASN A 74 -17.85 -32.51 41.70
N THR A 75 -18.45 -32.16 42.84
CA THR A 75 -19.53 -32.89 43.49
C THR A 75 -20.92 -32.33 43.17
N SER A 76 -20.99 -31.26 42.37
CA SER A 76 -22.28 -30.66 41.98
C SER A 76 -22.82 -31.30 40.69
N GLY A 77 -23.76 -32.23 40.84
CA GLY A 77 -24.49 -32.89 39.73
C GLY A 77 -24.43 -34.43 39.75
N ARG A 78 -25.18 -35.08 38.89
CA ARG A 78 -25.21 -36.56 38.79
C ARG A 78 -23.86 -37.14 38.36
N GLY A 79 -23.02 -37.47 39.36
CA GLY A 79 -21.73 -38.15 39.20
C GLY A 79 -20.52 -37.24 39.44
N ALA A 80 -19.61 -37.64 40.37
CA ALA A 80 -18.34 -36.93 40.62
C ALA A 80 -17.45 -37.01 39.38
N ARG A 81 -17.25 -35.90 38.68
CA ARG A 81 -16.29 -35.81 37.57
C ARG A 81 -14.96 -35.32 38.12
N ARG A 82 -13.92 -36.17 38.02
CA ARG A 82 -12.54 -35.78 38.32
C ARG A 82 -12.00 -34.93 37.18
N TYR A 83 -11.28 -33.84 37.51
CA TYR A 83 -10.54 -33.00 36.55
C TYR A 83 -9.22 -32.57 37.15
N MET A 84 -8.27 -32.26 36.27
CA MET A 84 -6.98 -31.69 36.65
C MET A 84 -7.01 -30.20 36.41
N ARG A 85 -6.64 -29.40 37.39
CA ARG A 85 -6.30 -27.99 37.21
C ARG A 85 -4.79 -27.85 37.11
N VAL A 86 -4.33 -27.26 36.00
CA VAL A 86 -2.93 -27.13 35.67
C VAL A 86 -2.57 -25.65 35.63
N GLN A 87 -1.47 -25.29 36.24
CA GLN A 87 -0.87 -23.97 36.13
C GLN A 87 0.43 -24.11 35.34
N ILE A 88 0.62 -23.23 34.37
CA ILE A 88 1.79 -23.19 33.50
C ILE A 88 2.39 -21.80 33.51
N VAL A 89 3.68 -21.71 33.24
CA VAL A 89 4.44 -20.46 33.16
C VAL A 89 5.13 -20.36 31.81
N THR A 90 4.87 -19.26 31.10
CA THR A 90 5.57 -18.90 29.88
C THR A 90 6.14 -17.49 30.04
N GLY A 91 7.47 -17.35 30.00
CA GLY A 91 8.13 -16.10 30.35
C GLY A 91 7.77 -15.66 31.78
N SER A 92 7.25 -14.44 31.92
CA SER A 92 6.74 -13.85 33.16
C SER A 92 5.25 -14.15 33.41
N THR A 93 4.54 -14.75 32.43
CA THR A 93 3.09 -14.92 32.46
C THR A 93 2.66 -16.28 32.99
N ARG A 94 1.70 -16.27 33.92
CA ARG A 94 1.02 -17.46 34.42
C ARG A 94 -0.30 -17.66 33.74
N LEU A 95 -0.54 -18.90 33.24
CA LEU A 95 -1.77 -19.35 32.66
C LEU A 95 -2.32 -20.53 33.44
N SER A 96 -3.63 -20.70 33.49
CA SER A 96 -4.27 -21.88 34.05
C SER A 96 -5.24 -22.53 33.10
N PHE A 97 -5.48 -23.82 33.25
CA PHE A 97 -6.52 -24.52 32.50
C PHE A 97 -7.02 -25.76 33.27
N ALA A 98 -8.17 -26.28 32.84
CA ALA A 98 -8.72 -27.49 33.38
C ALA A 98 -8.78 -28.60 32.32
N MET A 99 -8.35 -29.79 32.64
CA MET A 99 -8.43 -31.01 31.82
C MET A 99 -9.49 -31.95 32.39
N PHE A 100 -10.48 -32.28 31.56
CA PHE A 100 -11.58 -33.20 31.91
C PHE A 100 -11.40 -34.53 31.19
N GLY A 101 -11.90 -35.62 31.75
CA GLY A 101 -11.92 -36.93 31.09
C GLY A 101 -10.86 -37.90 31.62
N ASN A 102 -10.08 -38.52 30.73
CA ASN A 102 -9.12 -39.54 31.10
C ASN A 102 -7.85 -38.92 31.79
N VAL A 103 -7.95 -38.69 33.08
CA VAL A 103 -6.92 -38.06 33.92
C VAL A 103 -5.58 -38.82 33.89
N HIS A 104 -5.61 -40.14 33.65
CA HIS A 104 -4.39 -40.96 33.65
C HIS A 104 -3.40 -40.60 32.55
N LEU A 105 -3.88 -40.32 31.35
CA LEU A 105 -3.05 -39.86 30.22
C LEU A 105 -2.39 -38.51 30.57
N HIS A 106 -3.20 -37.57 31.06
CA HIS A 106 -2.71 -36.23 31.39
C HIS A 106 -1.74 -36.21 32.57
N ARG A 107 -1.98 -37.07 33.58
CA ARG A 107 -1.10 -37.20 34.74
C ARG A 107 0.35 -37.59 34.37
N ARG A 108 0.51 -38.40 33.33
CA ARG A 108 1.84 -38.81 32.85
C ARG A 108 2.62 -37.67 32.23
N CYS A 109 1.96 -36.87 31.40
CA CYS A 109 2.59 -35.81 30.59
C CYS A 109 2.72 -34.48 31.33
N LEU A 110 1.67 -34.12 32.10
CA LEU A 110 1.57 -32.82 32.78
C LEU A 110 2.21 -32.90 34.18
N GLN A 111 3.50 -33.21 34.21
CA GLN A 111 4.27 -33.26 35.49
C GLN A 111 4.94 -31.91 35.75
N PRO A 112 5.00 -31.43 37.00
CA PRO A 112 5.72 -30.22 37.36
C PRO A 112 7.19 -30.28 36.91
N GLY A 113 7.57 -29.23 36.19
CA GLY A 113 8.90 -29.09 35.56
C GLY A 113 9.01 -29.56 34.13
N ASN A 114 8.05 -30.29 33.57
CA ASN A 114 8.00 -30.61 32.16
C ASN A 114 7.66 -29.35 31.35
N VAL A 115 8.22 -29.26 30.15
CA VAL A 115 7.96 -28.17 29.20
C VAL A 115 7.16 -28.72 28.03
N LEU A 116 6.02 -28.11 27.75
CA LEU A 116 5.13 -28.53 26.67
C LEU A 116 4.73 -27.33 25.81
N MET A 117 4.45 -27.61 24.56
CA MET A 117 3.73 -26.69 23.70
C MET A 117 2.24 -26.85 23.96
N PHE A 118 1.57 -25.74 24.25
CA PHE A 118 0.14 -25.70 24.51
C PHE A 118 -0.57 -24.91 23.40
N TYR A 119 -1.79 -25.35 23.05
CA TYR A 119 -2.66 -24.67 22.11
C TYR A 119 -4.09 -24.69 22.66
N GLY A 120 -4.70 -23.51 22.73
CA GLY A 120 -6.04 -23.39 23.27
C GLY A 120 -6.62 -21.97 23.07
N LYS A 121 -7.91 -21.78 23.41
CA LYS A 121 -8.55 -20.46 23.33
C LYS A 121 -8.27 -19.69 24.63
N LEU A 122 -7.78 -18.45 24.49
CA LEU A 122 -7.59 -17.56 25.64
C LEU A 122 -8.94 -17.07 26.17
N ALA A 123 -9.04 -17.03 27.48
CA ALA A 123 -10.15 -16.43 28.21
C ALA A 123 -9.65 -15.72 29.45
N LEU A 124 -10.26 -14.62 29.83
CA LEU A 124 -9.96 -13.92 31.06
C LEU A 124 -11.02 -14.32 32.11
N PHE A 125 -10.58 -14.91 33.22
CA PHE A 125 -11.44 -15.26 34.34
C PHE A 125 -10.92 -14.68 35.64
N ARG A 126 -11.65 -13.80 36.29
CA ARG A 126 -11.24 -13.09 37.53
C ARG A 126 -9.85 -12.45 37.42
N GLN A 127 -9.60 -11.76 36.30
CA GLN A 127 -8.31 -11.12 35.97
C GLN A 127 -7.13 -12.09 35.84
N GLN A 128 -7.37 -13.38 35.66
CA GLN A 128 -6.34 -14.37 35.36
C GLN A 128 -6.58 -14.98 33.98
N TRP A 129 -5.51 -15.18 33.24
CA TRP A 129 -5.59 -15.79 31.93
C TRP A 129 -5.81 -17.31 32.07
N GLU A 130 -6.82 -17.81 31.38
CA GLU A 130 -7.13 -19.24 31.25
C GLU A 130 -7.09 -19.68 29.80
N LEU A 131 -6.59 -20.92 29.57
CA LEU A 131 -6.71 -21.60 28.29
C LEU A 131 -7.93 -22.54 28.31
N LYS A 132 -8.80 -22.42 27.33
CA LYS A 132 -9.94 -23.33 27.11
C LYS A 132 -9.67 -24.24 25.91
N ASN A 133 -10.25 -25.45 25.92
CA ASN A 133 -10.08 -26.45 24.87
C ASN A 133 -8.61 -26.77 24.57
N VAL A 134 -7.85 -27.01 25.63
CA VAL A 134 -6.39 -27.16 25.58
C VAL A 134 -5.99 -28.45 24.90
N SER A 135 -5.04 -28.33 24.00
CA SER A 135 -4.21 -29.41 23.47
C SER A 135 -2.75 -29.16 23.83
N TYR A 136 -1.97 -30.21 23.88
CA TYR A 136 -0.56 -30.11 24.20
C TYR A 136 0.28 -31.18 23.50
N VAL A 137 1.58 -30.92 23.39
CA VAL A 137 2.63 -31.89 23.05
C VAL A 137 3.88 -31.59 23.88
N SER A 138 4.52 -32.64 24.38
CA SER A 138 5.75 -32.51 25.16
C SER A 138 6.90 -31.99 24.31
N VAL A 139 7.61 -30.99 24.82
CA VAL A 139 8.80 -30.38 24.19
C VAL A 139 10.05 -30.89 24.93
N PHE A 140 10.05 -30.77 26.26
CA PHE A 140 11.09 -31.30 27.13
C PHE A 140 10.44 -32.02 28.28
N VAL A 141 10.87 -33.25 28.55
CA VAL A 141 10.43 -34.07 29.66
C VAL A 141 11.63 -34.60 30.47
N LYS A 142 11.45 -34.75 31.77
CA LYS A 142 12.50 -35.29 32.65
C LYS A 142 12.79 -36.77 32.39
N ASP A 143 11.79 -37.50 31.92
CA ASP A 143 11.84 -38.92 31.60
C ASP A 143 11.09 -39.16 30.29
N GLU A 144 11.67 -39.87 29.34
CA GLU A 144 11.06 -40.16 28.04
C GLU A 144 9.68 -40.83 28.15
N SER A 145 9.46 -41.60 29.23
CA SER A 145 8.14 -42.20 29.50
C SER A 145 7.05 -41.17 29.76
N GLN A 146 7.39 -39.91 30.08
CA GLN A 146 6.48 -38.80 30.33
C GLN A 146 6.12 -38.07 29.02
N PHE A 147 6.76 -38.38 27.88
CA PHE A 147 6.40 -37.79 26.60
C PHE A 147 4.99 -38.16 26.18
N GLY A 148 4.28 -37.19 25.58
CA GLY A 148 2.96 -37.42 25.05
C GLY A 148 2.37 -36.19 24.37
N ALA A 149 1.33 -36.41 23.64
CA ALA A 149 0.60 -35.37 22.90
C ALA A 149 -0.91 -35.60 23.08
N PHE A 150 -1.67 -34.51 23.06
CA PHE A 150 -3.11 -34.51 23.18
C PHE A 150 -3.76 -33.48 22.28
N GLY A 151 -4.91 -33.84 21.69
CA GLY A 151 -5.67 -32.97 20.81
C GLY A 151 -4.99 -32.70 19.46
N PRO A 152 -5.27 -31.59 18.79
CA PRO A 152 -4.69 -31.23 17.51
C PRO A 152 -3.15 -31.23 17.44
N LEU A 153 -2.48 -30.98 18.55
CA LEU A 153 -1.01 -30.99 18.60
C LEU A 153 -0.40 -32.40 18.50
N LYS A 154 -1.22 -33.45 18.65
CA LYS A 154 -0.75 -34.82 18.40
C LYS A 154 -0.28 -35.01 16.95
N THR A 155 -0.76 -34.19 16.02
CA THR A 155 -0.42 -34.27 14.59
C THR A 155 1.11 -34.20 14.35
N VAL A 156 1.88 -33.47 15.17
CA VAL A 156 3.35 -33.44 15.01
C VAL A 156 3.98 -34.82 15.22
N VAL A 157 3.48 -35.58 16.19
CA VAL A 157 3.97 -36.94 16.48
C VAL A 157 3.58 -37.91 15.39
N ASP A 158 2.31 -37.81 14.92
CA ASP A 158 1.81 -38.65 13.83
C ASP A 158 2.56 -38.43 12.52
N ILE A 159 2.98 -37.18 12.24
CA ILE A 159 3.78 -36.87 11.04
C ILE A 159 5.24 -37.24 11.22
N ALA A 160 5.83 -36.97 12.38
CA ALA A 160 7.21 -37.32 12.65
C ALA A 160 7.44 -38.85 12.66
N GLY A 161 6.38 -39.64 12.84
CA GLY A 161 6.41 -41.10 12.82
C GLY A 161 6.98 -41.74 14.10
N SER A 162 7.52 -40.97 15.03
CA SER A 162 7.93 -41.43 16.36
C SER A 162 8.03 -40.30 17.36
N ASP A 163 7.85 -40.62 18.65
CA ASP A 163 7.99 -39.70 19.77
C ASP A 163 9.38 -39.04 19.80
N ARG A 164 10.42 -39.80 19.52
CA ARG A 164 11.80 -39.32 19.50
C ARG A 164 12.04 -38.25 18.45
N LYS A 165 11.58 -38.48 17.21
CA LYS A 165 11.67 -37.47 16.12
C LYS A 165 10.84 -36.24 16.42
N ALA A 166 9.66 -36.40 17.04
CA ALA A 166 8.84 -35.26 17.45
C ALA A 166 9.56 -34.43 18.51
N MET A 167 10.20 -35.06 19.47
CA MET A 167 11.04 -34.35 20.46
C MET A 167 12.24 -33.65 19.84
N GLU A 168 12.93 -34.26 18.87
CA GLU A 168 14.05 -33.63 18.15
C GLU A 168 13.59 -32.36 17.41
N ILE A 169 12.42 -32.38 16.79
CA ILE A 169 11.82 -31.22 16.12
C ILE A 169 11.49 -30.11 17.14
N LEU A 170 10.85 -30.48 18.25
CA LEU A 170 10.33 -29.52 19.22
C LEU A 170 11.42 -28.95 20.17
N ASN A 171 12.56 -29.62 20.30
CA ASN A 171 13.70 -29.19 21.12
C ASN A 171 14.70 -28.29 20.36
N ARG A 172 14.42 -27.90 19.14
CA ARG A 172 15.28 -26.98 18.41
C ARG A 172 15.36 -25.61 19.10
N PRO A 173 16.50 -24.91 18.99
CA PRO A 173 16.69 -23.61 19.63
C PRO A 173 15.60 -22.58 19.30
N TRP A 174 15.11 -22.64 18.05
CA TRP A 174 14.04 -21.80 17.54
C TRP A 174 12.97 -22.65 16.88
N LEU A 175 11.72 -22.40 17.23
CA LEU A 175 10.55 -23.02 16.60
C LEU A 175 9.83 -22.01 15.74
N PRO A 176 9.70 -22.27 14.44
CA PRO A 176 8.93 -21.41 13.52
C PRO A 176 7.43 -21.59 13.74
N PHE A 177 6.69 -20.48 13.79
CA PHE A 177 5.25 -20.44 13.88
C PHE A 177 4.69 -19.94 12.56
N TYR A 178 3.86 -20.74 11.94
CA TYR A 178 3.29 -20.46 10.63
C TYR A 178 1.99 -19.66 10.71
N PRO A 179 1.68 -18.82 9.69
CA PRO A 179 0.43 -18.08 9.61
C PRO A 179 -0.78 -19.00 9.76
N ARG A 180 -1.74 -18.58 10.56
CA ARG A 180 -2.92 -19.36 10.81
C ARG A 180 -3.87 -19.28 9.63
N ARG A 181 -3.90 -20.31 8.81
CA ARG A 181 -4.90 -20.46 7.75
C ARG A 181 -5.90 -21.56 8.12
N VAL A 182 -7.13 -21.42 7.63
CA VAL A 182 -8.20 -22.38 7.93
C VAL A 182 -7.74 -23.80 7.62
N GLY A 183 -7.76 -24.67 8.64
CA GLY A 183 -7.46 -26.09 8.50
C GLY A 183 -6.03 -26.54 8.81
N THR A 184 -5.06 -25.63 9.12
CA THR A 184 -3.70 -26.01 9.47
C THR A 184 -3.29 -25.51 10.85
N THR A 185 -2.42 -26.24 11.53
CA THR A 185 -1.79 -25.87 12.81
C THR A 185 -0.28 -25.74 12.64
N THR A 186 0.37 -24.93 13.47
CA THR A 186 1.84 -24.85 13.51
C THR A 186 2.47 -26.22 13.70
N ALA A 187 1.92 -27.09 14.55
CA ALA A 187 2.43 -28.43 14.77
C ALA A 187 2.38 -29.31 13.52
N GLU A 188 1.30 -29.18 12.72
CA GLU A 188 1.18 -29.88 11.44
C GLU A 188 2.23 -29.38 10.45
N MET A 189 2.42 -28.04 10.38
CA MET A 189 3.42 -27.45 9.47
C MET A 189 4.85 -27.78 9.87
N LEU A 190 5.19 -27.85 11.17
CA LEU A 190 6.50 -28.29 11.62
C LEU A 190 6.83 -29.69 11.10
N GLY A 191 5.91 -30.64 11.25
CA GLY A 191 6.10 -32.00 10.72
C GLY A 191 6.14 -32.06 9.18
N VAL A 192 5.29 -31.30 8.52
CA VAL A 192 5.27 -31.22 7.03
C VAL A 192 6.60 -30.68 6.51
N MET A 193 7.11 -29.59 7.09
CA MET A 193 8.38 -28.98 6.66
C MET A 193 9.57 -29.92 6.82
N GLU A 194 9.58 -30.75 7.84
CA GLU A 194 10.63 -31.77 8.00
C GLU A 194 10.75 -32.70 6.79
N HIS A 195 9.61 -33.17 6.31
CA HIS A 195 9.55 -34.04 5.13
C HIS A 195 9.78 -33.28 3.83
N VAL A 196 9.25 -32.07 3.71
CA VAL A 196 9.44 -31.23 2.52
C VAL A 196 10.92 -30.91 2.34
N LEU A 197 11.60 -30.40 3.38
CA LEU A 197 13.02 -30.05 3.34
C LEU A 197 13.94 -31.25 3.08
N SER A 198 13.54 -32.45 3.51
CA SER A 198 14.29 -33.68 3.19
C SER A 198 14.02 -34.20 1.78
N SER A 199 12.88 -33.86 1.18
CA SER A 199 12.47 -34.36 -0.14
C SER A 199 12.85 -33.39 -1.28
N MET A 200 13.02 -32.10 -0.99
CA MET A 200 13.49 -31.13 -1.97
C MET A 200 14.99 -31.30 -2.20
N GLY A 201 15.44 -31.11 -3.45
CA GLY A 201 16.87 -30.96 -3.75
C GLY A 201 17.43 -29.65 -3.21
N ASP A 202 18.75 -29.49 -3.22
CA ASP A 202 19.35 -28.20 -2.91
C ASP A 202 19.03 -27.20 -4.03
N PRO A 203 18.36 -26.08 -3.71
CA PRO A 203 18.13 -25.03 -4.69
C PRO A 203 19.46 -24.48 -5.21
N THR A 204 19.56 -24.32 -6.51
CA THR A 204 20.74 -23.71 -7.14
C THR A 204 20.76 -22.22 -6.79
N GLU A 205 21.95 -21.70 -6.45
CA GLU A 205 22.13 -20.25 -6.30
C GLU A 205 22.02 -19.60 -7.68
N MET A 206 21.10 -18.66 -7.81
CA MET A 206 20.79 -17.98 -9.07
C MET A 206 21.57 -16.67 -9.25
N LEU A 207 22.08 -16.11 -8.15
CA LEU A 207 22.87 -14.90 -8.24
C LEU A 207 24.30 -15.20 -8.67
N PRO A 208 24.93 -14.33 -9.48
CA PRO A 208 26.32 -14.47 -9.87
C PRO A 208 27.25 -14.61 -8.67
N SER A 209 28.16 -15.58 -8.73
CA SER A 209 29.15 -15.76 -7.66
C SER A 209 30.06 -14.53 -7.56
N PRO A 210 30.52 -14.13 -6.35
CA PRO A 210 31.50 -13.06 -6.17
C PRO A 210 32.81 -13.25 -6.99
N ARG A 211 33.03 -14.46 -7.48
CA ARG A 211 34.21 -14.83 -8.30
C ARG A 211 33.97 -14.75 -9.81
N ALA A 212 32.75 -14.36 -10.25
CA ALA A 212 32.35 -14.41 -11.66
C ALA A 212 33.06 -13.35 -12.56
N GLY A 213 33.80 -12.40 -12.00
CA GLY A 213 34.55 -11.40 -12.75
C GLY A 213 34.48 -9.99 -12.12
N ARG A 214 35.27 -9.05 -12.67
CA ARG A 214 35.32 -7.65 -12.14
C ARG A 214 34.01 -6.89 -12.34
N ASP A 215 33.23 -7.23 -13.35
CA ASP A 215 32.01 -6.52 -13.72
C ASP A 215 30.73 -7.16 -13.13
N ALA A 216 30.86 -8.30 -12.44
CA ALA A 216 29.72 -8.94 -11.78
C ALA A 216 29.25 -8.11 -10.58
N PRO A 217 27.91 -8.06 -10.30
CA PRO A 217 27.40 -7.39 -9.13
C PRO A 217 28.07 -7.90 -7.85
N ALA A 218 28.37 -6.99 -6.92
CA ALA A 218 28.91 -7.37 -5.62
C ALA A 218 27.89 -8.24 -4.85
N TRP A 219 28.38 -9.24 -4.10
CA TRP A 219 27.49 -10.08 -3.29
C TRP A 219 26.74 -9.22 -2.26
N PRO A 220 25.41 -9.43 -2.12
CA PRO A 220 24.62 -8.59 -1.22
C PRO A 220 25.02 -8.80 0.25
N VAL A 221 24.89 -7.74 1.04
CA VAL A 221 25.22 -7.71 2.45
C VAL A 221 24.00 -7.30 3.30
N ASP A 222 24.02 -7.59 4.58
CA ASP A 222 23.03 -7.06 5.51
C ASP A 222 23.36 -5.61 5.93
N GLN A 223 22.51 -5.00 6.72
CA GLN A 223 22.70 -3.62 7.23
C GLN A 223 23.96 -3.41 8.08
N TYR A 224 24.62 -4.48 8.49
CA TYR A 224 25.87 -4.47 9.25
C TYR A 224 27.09 -4.77 8.37
N GLY A 225 26.89 -4.98 7.07
CA GLY A 225 27.95 -5.32 6.12
C GLY A 225 28.34 -6.80 6.08
N ALA A 226 27.60 -7.69 6.74
CA ALA A 226 27.86 -9.12 6.66
C ALA A 226 27.25 -9.70 5.36
N PRO A 227 27.97 -10.61 4.64
CA PRO A 227 27.44 -11.22 3.44
C PRO A 227 26.15 -11.99 3.70
N LEU A 228 25.13 -11.81 2.85
CA LEU A 228 23.91 -12.59 2.94
C LEU A 228 24.19 -14.08 2.67
N LEU A 229 23.39 -14.95 3.27
CA LEU A 229 23.47 -16.39 3.07
C LEU A 229 23.21 -16.74 1.59
N ASP A 230 23.73 -17.87 1.11
CA ASP A 230 23.28 -18.45 -0.15
C ASP A 230 21.81 -18.88 -0.07
N PHE A 231 21.17 -19.01 -1.24
CA PHE A 231 19.72 -19.24 -1.31
C PHE A 231 19.30 -20.58 -0.67
N ALA A 232 20.06 -21.65 -0.89
CA ALA A 232 19.74 -22.96 -0.35
C ALA A 232 19.80 -22.97 1.19
N THR A 233 20.85 -22.37 1.75
CA THR A 233 21.01 -22.22 3.20
C THR A 233 19.91 -21.36 3.80
N ALA A 234 19.60 -20.21 3.20
CA ALA A 234 18.55 -19.32 3.67
C ALA A 234 17.17 -20.00 3.65
N LEU A 235 16.84 -20.72 2.58
CA LEU A 235 15.57 -21.43 2.42
C LEU A 235 15.41 -22.58 3.44
N ARG A 236 16.49 -23.22 3.86
CA ARG A 236 16.46 -24.21 4.92
C ARG A 236 16.36 -23.55 6.31
N GLN A 237 17.18 -22.53 6.56
CA GLN A 237 17.27 -21.89 7.87
C GLN A 237 16.03 -21.05 8.22
N ILE A 238 15.24 -20.58 7.26
CA ILE A 238 13.95 -19.91 7.53
C ILE A 238 12.96 -20.87 8.24
N HIS A 239 13.03 -22.19 7.95
CA HIS A 239 12.18 -23.22 8.55
C HIS A 239 12.86 -23.96 9.71
N GLN A 240 14.19 -23.97 9.72
CA GLN A 240 15.02 -24.65 10.73
C GLN A 240 16.15 -23.71 11.18
N PRO A 241 15.81 -22.63 11.91
CA PRO A 241 16.82 -21.65 12.30
C PRO A 241 17.92 -22.24 13.17
N PRO A 242 19.18 -21.81 12.97
CA PRO A 242 20.29 -22.16 13.85
C PRO A 242 20.16 -21.48 15.22
N VAL A 243 21.13 -21.71 16.10
CA VAL A 243 21.14 -21.13 17.46
C VAL A 243 21.15 -19.60 17.43
N GLU A 244 21.82 -19.02 16.45
CA GLU A 244 21.95 -17.58 16.23
C GLU A 244 20.61 -16.92 15.91
N GLY A 245 19.69 -17.65 15.30
CA GLY A 245 18.35 -17.20 14.98
C GLY A 245 18.02 -17.18 13.48
N PRO A 246 16.78 -16.76 13.14
CA PRO A 246 16.28 -16.76 11.77
C PRO A 246 16.71 -15.53 10.94
N GLU A 247 17.24 -14.48 11.57
CA GLU A 247 17.42 -13.17 10.94
C GLU A 247 18.32 -13.20 9.69
N PRO A 248 19.45 -13.93 9.64
CA PRO A 248 20.25 -14.00 8.42
C PRO A 248 19.50 -14.64 7.24
N ALA A 249 18.67 -15.66 7.51
CA ALA A 249 17.83 -16.28 6.49
C ALA A 249 16.73 -15.35 6.02
N ARG A 250 16.10 -14.65 6.96
CA ARG A 250 15.08 -13.63 6.65
C ARG A 250 15.66 -12.53 5.77
N ALA A 251 16.82 -12.00 6.12
CA ALA A 251 17.49 -10.94 5.36
C ALA A 251 17.73 -11.34 3.90
N ARG A 252 18.24 -12.58 3.67
CA ARG A 252 18.43 -13.09 2.30
C ARG A 252 17.12 -13.21 1.54
N LEU A 253 16.09 -13.78 2.15
CA LEU A 253 14.81 -13.97 1.45
C LEU A 253 14.06 -12.65 1.22
N LYS A 254 14.15 -11.68 2.15
CA LYS A 254 13.69 -10.30 1.95
C LYS A 254 14.42 -9.63 0.79
N PHE A 255 15.74 -9.77 0.72
CA PHE A 255 16.51 -9.28 -0.40
C PHE A 255 16.05 -9.90 -1.73
N ASN A 256 15.77 -11.20 -1.76
CA ASN A 256 15.29 -11.87 -2.98
C ASN A 256 13.91 -11.32 -3.41
N GLU A 257 12.97 -11.09 -2.47
CA GLU A 257 11.67 -10.47 -2.77
C GLU A 257 11.85 -9.04 -3.32
N ALA A 258 12.72 -8.24 -2.68
CA ALA A 258 13.04 -6.90 -3.16
C ALA A 258 13.70 -6.93 -4.54
N LEU A 259 14.66 -7.85 -4.76
CA LEU A 259 15.37 -7.99 -6.03
C LEU A 259 14.43 -8.39 -7.16
N GLU A 260 13.47 -9.27 -6.92
CA GLU A 260 12.47 -9.68 -7.90
C GLU A 260 11.67 -8.47 -8.42
N LEU A 261 11.23 -7.60 -7.52
CA LEU A 261 10.55 -6.36 -7.87
C LEU A 261 11.47 -5.38 -8.63
N GLN A 262 12.69 -5.19 -8.12
CA GLN A 262 13.65 -4.25 -8.70
C GLN A 262 14.18 -4.70 -10.08
N LEU A 263 14.29 -6.00 -10.32
CA LEU A 263 14.67 -6.55 -11.64
C LEU A 263 13.61 -6.24 -12.70
N VAL A 264 12.32 -6.42 -12.39
CA VAL A 264 11.25 -6.05 -13.32
C VAL A 264 11.38 -4.57 -13.71
N MET A 265 11.61 -3.69 -12.73
CA MET A 265 11.73 -2.26 -12.98
C MET A 265 13.02 -1.90 -13.73
N ALA A 266 14.15 -2.57 -13.42
CA ALA A 266 15.42 -2.36 -14.11
C ALA A 266 15.38 -2.81 -15.57
N LEU A 267 14.74 -3.94 -15.85
CA LEU A 267 14.53 -4.45 -17.22
C LEU A 267 13.65 -3.50 -18.03
N ARG A 268 12.57 -3.01 -17.45
CA ARG A 268 11.73 -2.00 -18.12
C ARG A 268 12.48 -0.71 -18.45
N ARG A 269 13.34 -0.25 -17.52
CA ARG A 269 14.22 0.91 -17.78
C ARG A 269 15.20 0.60 -18.91
N ALA A 270 15.80 -0.59 -18.92
CA ALA A 270 16.69 -1.01 -20.00
C ALA A 270 15.96 -1.07 -21.36
N ASP A 271 14.77 -1.66 -21.41
CA ASP A 271 13.93 -1.67 -22.60
C ASP A 271 13.54 -0.26 -23.07
N ALA A 272 13.26 0.62 -22.13
CA ALA A 272 12.95 2.03 -22.44
C ALA A 272 14.19 2.77 -22.99
N THR A 273 15.40 2.49 -22.47
CA THR A 273 16.64 3.13 -22.96
C THR A 273 17.08 2.63 -24.34
N GLN A 274 16.63 1.45 -24.78
CA GLN A 274 16.85 0.98 -26.15
C GLN A 274 15.99 1.73 -27.18
N ARG A 275 14.92 2.38 -26.73
CA ARG A 275 14.08 3.23 -27.59
C ARG A 275 14.69 4.62 -27.71
N SER A 276 14.60 5.23 -28.88
CA SER A 276 15.03 6.61 -29.08
C SER A 276 13.88 7.59 -28.81
N SER A 277 14.22 8.72 -28.24
CA SER A 277 13.32 9.87 -28.08
C SER A 277 13.89 11.11 -28.76
N MET A 278 13.11 12.16 -28.69
CA MET A 278 13.48 13.43 -29.32
C MET A 278 13.97 14.38 -28.24
N PRO A 279 15.24 14.85 -28.31
CA PRO A 279 15.72 15.83 -27.36
C PRO A 279 14.95 17.15 -27.57
N MET A 280 14.44 17.70 -26.47
CA MET A 280 13.71 18.96 -26.43
C MET A 280 14.57 20.00 -25.71
N ALA A 281 15.52 20.61 -26.43
CA ALA A 281 16.39 21.62 -25.86
C ALA A 281 15.56 22.86 -25.43
N LEU A 282 15.94 23.47 -24.31
CA LEU A 282 15.38 24.76 -23.91
C LEU A 282 15.72 25.82 -24.94
N GLY A 283 14.69 26.56 -25.39
CA GLY A 283 14.88 27.70 -26.27
C GLY A 283 15.79 28.76 -25.66
N ALA A 284 16.51 29.50 -26.52
CA ALA A 284 17.31 30.67 -26.11
C ALA A 284 16.42 31.76 -25.49
N GLY A 285 16.99 32.71 -24.78
CA GLY A 285 16.26 33.82 -24.14
C GLY A 285 15.29 34.51 -25.09
N GLY A 286 14.05 34.76 -24.63
CA GLY A 286 12.95 35.26 -25.45
C GLY A 286 12.00 34.15 -25.99
N SER A 287 12.15 32.93 -25.51
CA SER A 287 11.33 31.78 -25.87
C SER A 287 9.85 31.93 -25.48
N LEU A 288 8.97 31.13 -26.09
CA LEU A 288 7.56 31.02 -25.73
C LEU A 288 7.38 30.71 -24.23
N ARG A 289 8.18 29.78 -23.72
CA ARG A 289 8.17 29.41 -22.30
C ARG A 289 8.48 30.61 -21.40
N GLN A 290 9.53 31.41 -21.72
CA GLN A 290 9.87 32.58 -20.93
C GLN A 290 8.78 33.67 -21.02
N ALA A 291 8.23 33.92 -22.20
CA ALA A 291 7.14 34.88 -22.37
C ALA A 291 5.89 34.52 -21.54
N VAL A 292 5.57 33.24 -21.42
CA VAL A 292 4.46 32.76 -20.56
C VAL A 292 4.83 32.91 -19.09
N VAL A 293 6.06 32.55 -18.67
CA VAL A 293 6.52 32.74 -17.28
C VAL A 293 6.42 34.21 -16.85
N ASP A 294 6.87 35.14 -17.69
CA ASP A 294 6.85 36.58 -17.41
C ASP A 294 5.43 37.15 -17.33
N SER A 295 4.45 36.47 -17.92
CA SER A 295 3.03 36.86 -17.91
C SER A 295 2.20 36.23 -16.78
N LEU A 296 2.78 35.33 -15.98
CA LEU A 296 2.08 34.67 -14.87
C LEU A 296 1.65 35.71 -13.83
N PRO A 297 0.45 35.55 -13.20
CA PRO A 297 -0.04 36.48 -12.16
C PRO A 297 0.66 36.27 -10.81
N PHE A 298 1.71 35.47 -10.75
CA PHE A 298 2.47 35.12 -9.53
C PHE A 298 3.90 34.73 -9.92
N GLU A 299 4.81 34.86 -8.98
CA GLU A 299 6.17 34.34 -9.12
C GLU A 299 6.22 32.83 -8.84
N LEU A 300 7.01 32.11 -9.65
CA LEU A 300 7.27 30.70 -9.39
C LEU A 300 7.99 30.53 -8.04
N SER A 301 7.55 29.57 -7.24
CA SER A 301 8.26 29.19 -6.00
C SER A 301 9.62 28.58 -6.33
N GLN A 302 10.53 28.52 -5.33
CA GLN A 302 11.83 27.86 -5.54
C GLN A 302 11.64 26.38 -5.94
N GLY A 303 10.73 25.66 -5.26
CA GLY A 303 10.44 24.26 -5.62
C GLY A 303 9.90 24.10 -7.05
N GLN A 304 9.09 25.05 -7.54
CA GLN A 304 8.60 25.03 -8.94
C GLN A 304 9.74 25.29 -9.93
N ARG A 305 10.65 26.21 -9.61
CA ARG A 305 11.85 26.47 -10.46
C ARG A 305 12.74 25.24 -10.53
N ASP A 306 13.05 24.63 -9.37
CA ASP A 306 13.93 23.48 -9.27
C ASP A 306 13.35 22.26 -10.00
N ALA A 307 12.07 21.95 -9.76
CA ALA A 307 11.36 20.86 -10.45
C ALA A 307 11.29 21.11 -11.97
N SER A 308 11.01 22.34 -12.39
CA SER A 308 10.98 22.69 -13.82
C SER A 308 12.36 22.58 -14.50
N ALA A 309 13.43 22.88 -13.78
CA ALA A 309 14.79 22.73 -14.30
C ALA A 309 15.17 21.25 -14.44
N GLU A 310 14.83 20.43 -13.44
CA GLU A 310 15.06 18.97 -13.47
C GLU A 310 14.29 18.30 -14.61
N ILE A 311 13.01 18.64 -14.79
CA ILE A 311 12.17 18.15 -15.88
C ILE A 311 12.76 18.63 -17.23
N ALA A 312 13.16 19.88 -17.33
CA ALA A 312 13.70 20.42 -18.58
C ALA A 312 14.97 19.69 -19.02
N ALA A 313 15.87 19.39 -18.08
CA ALA A 313 17.08 18.61 -18.37
C ALA A 313 16.76 17.18 -18.80
N ALA A 314 15.73 16.54 -18.20
CA ALA A 314 15.32 15.20 -18.57
C ALA A 314 14.67 15.15 -19.97
N LEU A 315 13.93 16.18 -20.36
CA LEU A 315 13.30 16.26 -21.70
C LEU A 315 14.34 16.53 -22.80
N ASP A 316 15.51 17.09 -22.49
CA ASP A 316 16.61 17.29 -23.45
C ASP A 316 17.49 16.04 -23.60
N SER A 317 16.86 14.87 -23.59
CA SER A 317 17.51 13.56 -23.72
C SER A 317 17.09 12.86 -25.01
N THR A 318 18.03 12.12 -25.59
CA THR A 318 17.75 11.20 -26.72
C THR A 318 17.06 9.91 -26.28
N THR A 319 16.97 9.65 -24.97
CA THR A 319 16.21 8.53 -24.39
C THR A 319 14.89 9.03 -23.82
N PRO A 320 13.80 8.23 -23.92
CA PRO A 320 12.51 8.64 -23.37
C PRO A 320 12.58 8.88 -21.86
N ALA A 321 12.33 10.11 -21.43
CA ALA A 321 12.21 10.41 -20.01
C ALA A 321 10.86 9.87 -19.48
N SER A 322 10.88 9.21 -18.34
CA SER A 322 9.71 8.78 -17.58
C SER A 322 9.77 9.40 -16.19
N LEU A 323 8.96 10.43 -15.94
CA LEU A 323 9.04 11.29 -14.76
C LEU A 323 7.82 11.12 -13.86
N LEU A 324 8.00 11.18 -12.53
CA LEU A 324 6.93 11.21 -11.54
C LEU A 324 6.99 12.54 -10.76
N LEU A 325 6.15 13.51 -11.15
CA LEU A 325 6.04 14.79 -10.46
C LEU A 325 5.17 14.63 -9.20
N GLN A 326 5.81 14.64 -8.05
CA GLN A 326 5.17 14.52 -6.75
C GLN A 326 5.05 15.88 -6.06
N GLY A 327 3.86 16.26 -5.65
CA GLY A 327 3.65 17.49 -4.91
C GLY A 327 2.27 17.55 -4.27
N GLU A 328 2.15 18.32 -3.23
CA GLU A 328 0.87 18.49 -2.51
C GLU A 328 -0.24 19.07 -3.42
N VAL A 329 -1.48 18.89 -2.96
CA VAL A 329 -2.62 19.57 -3.58
C VAL A 329 -2.42 21.09 -3.50
N GLY A 330 -2.48 21.76 -4.66
CA GLY A 330 -2.26 23.20 -4.72
C GLY A 330 -0.80 23.66 -4.78
N SER A 331 0.18 22.75 -4.88
CA SER A 331 1.60 23.09 -5.09
C SER A 331 1.91 23.71 -6.47
N GLY A 332 0.94 23.66 -7.40
CA GLY A 332 1.09 24.20 -8.76
C GLY A 332 1.69 23.21 -9.76
N LYS A 333 1.44 21.90 -9.59
CA LYS A 333 1.84 20.85 -10.56
C LYS A 333 1.44 21.18 -11.99
N THR A 334 0.21 21.70 -12.20
CA THR A 334 -0.27 22.08 -13.51
C THR A 334 0.60 23.17 -14.17
N VAL A 335 1.12 24.12 -13.41
CA VAL A 335 2.04 25.16 -13.92
C VAL A 335 3.36 24.53 -14.35
N VAL A 336 3.93 23.65 -13.53
CA VAL A 336 5.17 22.93 -13.88
C VAL A 336 4.95 22.06 -15.13
N ALA A 337 3.80 21.39 -15.23
CA ALA A 337 3.39 20.64 -16.42
C ALA A 337 3.27 21.55 -17.67
N LEU A 338 2.67 22.73 -17.52
CA LEU A 338 2.60 23.70 -18.61
C LEU A 338 3.99 24.10 -19.10
N LEU A 339 4.94 24.37 -18.18
CA LEU A 339 6.31 24.73 -18.56
C LEU A 339 7.03 23.61 -19.32
N ALA A 340 6.76 22.35 -19.00
CA ALA A 340 7.26 21.19 -19.74
C ALA A 340 6.61 21.09 -21.14
N MET A 341 5.29 21.30 -21.22
CA MET A 341 4.59 21.32 -22.51
C MET A 341 5.10 22.43 -23.42
N LEU A 342 5.33 23.63 -22.89
CA LEU A 342 5.87 24.74 -23.68
C LEU A 342 7.25 24.43 -24.25
N GLN A 343 8.12 23.74 -23.49
CA GLN A 343 9.41 23.26 -24.00
C GLN A 343 9.22 22.27 -25.18
N ALA A 344 8.29 21.33 -25.05
CA ALA A 344 7.99 20.39 -26.12
C ALA A 344 7.44 21.10 -27.38
N ILE A 345 6.56 22.10 -27.20
CA ILE A 345 5.98 22.88 -28.29
C ILE A 345 7.05 23.72 -28.98
N GLU A 346 7.97 24.34 -28.25
CA GLU A 346 9.11 25.07 -28.82
C GLU A 346 10.01 24.17 -29.67
N ALA A 347 10.14 22.89 -29.29
CA ALA A 347 10.87 21.90 -30.08
C ALA A 347 10.03 21.33 -31.26
N GLY A 348 8.80 21.80 -31.49
CA GLY A 348 7.94 21.43 -32.60
C GLY A 348 7.09 20.19 -32.37
N TYR A 349 6.84 19.79 -31.10
CA TYR A 349 6.08 18.61 -30.74
C TYR A 349 4.73 18.94 -30.14
N GLN A 350 3.78 18.02 -30.31
CA GLN A 350 2.48 18.06 -29.63
C GLN A 350 2.58 17.43 -28.25
N CYS A 351 1.67 17.85 -27.36
CA CYS A 351 1.54 17.35 -26.00
C CYS A 351 0.15 16.75 -25.77
N ALA A 352 0.09 15.58 -25.11
CA ALA A 352 -1.15 15.01 -24.60
C ALA A 352 -1.21 15.20 -23.08
N PHE A 353 -2.31 15.75 -22.58
CA PHE A 353 -2.59 15.88 -21.15
C PHE A 353 -3.80 15.03 -20.81
N VAL A 354 -3.61 13.98 -20.04
CA VAL A 354 -4.62 12.98 -19.69
C VAL A 354 -5.08 13.17 -18.26
N ALA A 355 -6.38 13.40 -18.09
CA ALA A 355 -7.03 13.55 -16.80
C ALA A 355 -7.92 12.33 -16.49
N PRO A 356 -8.16 11.99 -15.22
CA PRO A 356 -8.94 10.81 -14.82
C PRO A 356 -10.43 10.93 -15.11
N THR A 357 -10.97 12.14 -15.22
CA THR A 357 -12.39 12.42 -15.50
C THR A 357 -12.55 13.54 -16.53
N GLU A 358 -13.71 13.58 -17.20
CA GLU A 358 -14.02 14.62 -18.18
C GLU A 358 -14.11 16.02 -17.57
N VAL A 359 -14.66 16.12 -16.35
CA VAL A 359 -14.73 17.38 -15.60
C VAL A 359 -13.34 17.96 -15.37
N LEU A 360 -12.39 17.10 -14.93
CA LEU A 360 -11.00 17.50 -14.73
C LEU A 360 -10.31 17.88 -16.06
N ALA A 361 -10.56 17.12 -17.12
CA ALA A 361 -10.01 17.45 -18.44
C ALA A 361 -10.45 18.86 -18.89
N VAL A 362 -11.73 19.18 -18.78
CA VAL A 362 -12.27 20.50 -19.10
C VAL A 362 -11.70 21.57 -18.17
N GLN A 363 -11.57 21.30 -16.88
CA GLN A 363 -10.99 22.23 -15.92
C GLN A 363 -9.51 22.53 -16.23
N HIS A 364 -8.70 21.48 -16.49
CA HIS A 364 -7.31 21.67 -16.89
C HIS A 364 -7.19 22.46 -18.18
N ALA A 365 -8.01 22.15 -19.19
CA ALA A 365 -8.01 22.89 -20.46
C ALA A 365 -8.31 24.37 -20.24
N ARG A 366 -9.32 24.72 -19.43
CA ARG A 366 -9.64 26.10 -19.08
C ARG A 366 -8.47 26.80 -18.39
N THR A 367 -7.87 26.15 -17.40
CA THR A 367 -6.70 26.69 -16.67
C THR A 367 -5.53 26.94 -17.62
N LEU A 368 -5.24 26.00 -18.53
CA LEU A 368 -4.18 26.14 -19.52
C LEU A 368 -4.46 27.31 -20.48
N VAL A 369 -5.67 27.40 -21.00
CA VAL A 369 -6.09 28.51 -21.90
C VAL A 369 -5.99 29.86 -21.17
N GLU A 370 -6.41 29.93 -19.91
CA GLU A 370 -6.31 31.16 -19.13
C GLU A 370 -4.86 31.59 -18.90
N LEU A 371 -3.96 30.66 -18.51
CA LEU A 371 -2.55 30.98 -18.31
C LEU A 371 -1.83 31.36 -19.61
N LEU A 372 -2.12 30.67 -20.71
CA LEU A 372 -1.58 30.95 -22.03
C LEU A 372 -2.08 32.28 -22.58
N GLY A 373 -3.35 32.58 -22.39
CA GLY A 373 -4.01 33.82 -22.91
C GLY A 373 -3.48 35.11 -22.32
N ARG A 374 -2.68 35.06 -21.22
CA ARG A 374 -2.03 36.22 -20.61
C ARG A 374 -0.83 36.72 -21.41
N SER A 375 -0.26 35.90 -22.28
CA SER A 375 0.86 36.24 -23.16
C SER A 375 0.42 36.22 -24.63
N THR A 376 0.85 37.19 -25.41
CA THR A 376 0.60 37.23 -26.87
C THR A 376 1.19 35.99 -27.54
N ALA A 377 2.37 35.56 -27.15
CA ALA A 377 3.01 34.37 -27.67
C ALA A 377 2.26 33.09 -27.22
N GLY A 378 1.81 33.03 -25.94
CA GLY A 378 1.02 31.93 -25.41
C GLY A 378 -0.35 31.81 -26.07
N SER A 379 -1.00 32.89 -26.43
CA SER A 379 -2.30 32.90 -27.12
C SER A 379 -2.29 32.19 -28.49
N ALA A 380 -1.10 32.00 -29.06
CA ALA A 380 -0.94 31.26 -30.33
C ALA A 380 -0.90 29.71 -30.12
N VAL A 381 -0.83 29.24 -28.90
CA VAL A 381 -0.79 27.81 -28.59
C VAL A 381 -2.21 27.22 -28.66
N GLY A 382 -2.43 26.32 -29.59
CA GLY A 382 -3.72 25.62 -29.74
C GLY A 382 -3.96 24.60 -28.63
N VAL A 383 -5.06 24.75 -27.90
CA VAL A 383 -5.51 23.79 -26.87
C VAL A 383 -6.83 23.18 -27.30
N THR A 384 -6.89 21.88 -27.44
CA THR A 384 -8.10 21.14 -27.85
C THR A 384 -8.48 20.12 -26.78
N VAL A 385 -9.79 19.97 -26.51
CA VAL A 385 -10.35 19.00 -25.58
C VAL A 385 -10.86 17.79 -26.34
N LEU A 386 -10.56 16.57 -25.84
CA LEU A 386 -11.04 15.32 -26.41
C LEU A 386 -11.60 14.42 -25.31
N THR A 387 -12.93 14.32 -25.22
CA THR A 387 -13.64 13.50 -24.20
C THR A 387 -14.65 12.56 -24.85
N GLY A 388 -15.13 11.58 -24.08
CA GLY A 388 -16.09 10.58 -24.57
C GLY A 388 -17.51 11.13 -24.80
N SER A 389 -17.94 12.14 -24.03
CA SER A 389 -19.28 12.74 -24.07
C SER A 389 -19.47 13.79 -25.17
N GLN A 390 -18.40 14.18 -25.88
CA GLN A 390 -18.50 15.17 -26.97
C GLN A 390 -19.42 14.73 -28.08
N LYS A 391 -20.17 15.68 -28.62
CA LYS A 391 -20.98 15.45 -29.82
C LYS A 391 -20.10 15.06 -31.02
N THR A 392 -20.62 14.22 -31.89
CA THR A 392 -19.87 13.67 -33.05
C THR A 392 -19.20 14.74 -33.89
N ALA A 393 -19.85 15.89 -34.10
CA ALA A 393 -19.29 16.99 -34.89
C ALA A 393 -18.12 17.68 -34.20
N GLU A 394 -18.23 17.94 -32.89
CA GLU A 394 -17.19 18.55 -32.07
C GLU A 394 -15.97 17.60 -31.93
N ARG A 395 -16.23 16.30 -31.69
CA ARG A 395 -15.17 15.28 -31.65
C ARG A 395 -14.42 15.18 -32.98
N LYS A 396 -15.15 15.22 -34.11
CA LYS A 396 -14.53 15.19 -35.45
C LYS A 396 -13.64 16.41 -35.69
N ALA A 397 -14.09 17.61 -35.30
CA ALA A 397 -13.31 18.84 -35.40
C ALA A 397 -12.04 18.74 -34.53
N ALA A 398 -12.17 18.31 -33.28
CA ALA A 398 -11.05 18.11 -32.38
C ALA A 398 -10.00 17.11 -32.92
N LEU A 399 -10.45 15.98 -33.47
CA LEU A 399 -9.55 15.01 -34.12
C LEU A 399 -8.84 15.60 -35.33
N LEU A 400 -9.50 16.46 -36.12
CA LEU A 400 -8.88 17.13 -37.26
C LEU A 400 -7.78 18.10 -36.81
N ASP A 401 -8.01 18.86 -35.72
CA ASP A 401 -7.01 19.75 -35.14
C ASP A 401 -5.78 18.98 -34.63
N VAL A 402 -5.99 17.77 -34.06
CA VAL A 402 -4.90 16.89 -33.60
C VAL A 402 -4.06 16.39 -34.76
N VAL A 403 -4.68 15.79 -35.77
CA VAL A 403 -3.99 15.22 -36.96
C VAL A 403 -3.31 16.29 -37.80
N SER A 404 -3.88 17.49 -37.90
CA SER A 404 -3.29 18.61 -38.67
C SER A 404 -2.14 19.31 -37.91
N GLY A 405 -1.93 19.03 -36.63
CA GLY A 405 -0.95 19.73 -35.81
C GLY A 405 -1.38 21.11 -35.32
N GLN A 406 -2.62 21.54 -35.56
CA GLN A 406 -3.16 22.81 -35.07
C GLN A 406 -3.34 22.79 -33.54
N ALA A 407 -3.72 21.65 -32.99
CA ALA A 407 -3.72 21.44 -31.55
C ALA A 407 -2.28 21.14 -31.04
N SER A 408 -1.66 22.11 -30.39
CA SER A 408 -0.36 21.91 -29.75
C SER A 408 -0.50 21.13 -28.42
N ILE A 409 -1.61 21.33 -27.69
CA ILE A 409 -1.94 20.63 -26.45
C ILE A 409 -3.31 19.96 -26.62
N VAL A 410 -3.37 18.66 -26.41
CA VAL A 410 -4.61 17.87 -26.42
C VAL A 410 -4.92 17.44 -25.00
N VAL A 411 -6.01 17.95 -24.43
CA VAL A 411 -6.45 17.62 -23.06
C VAL A 411 -7.65 16.68 -23.15
N GLY A 412 -7.63 15.58 -22.39
CA GLY A 412 -8.80 14.70 -22.36
C GLY A 412 -8.66 13.58 -21.34
N THR A 413 -9.56 12.61 -21.45
CA THR A 413 -9.52 11.39 -20.65
C THR A 413 -8.76 10.29 -21.39
N HIS A 414 -8.93 9.03 -20.96
CA HIS A 414 -8.41 7.86 -21.70
C HIS A 414 -8.82 7.84 -23.19
N ALA A 415 -9.80 8.65 -23.60
CA ALA A 415 -10.18 8.80 -25.00
C ALA A 415 -9.06 9.35 -25.90
N VAL A 416 -8.12 10.11 -25.32
CA VAL A 416 -6.91 10.62 -26.02
C VAL A 416 -5.93 9.51 -26.39
N ILE A 417 -6.01 8.38 -25.67
CA ILE A 417 -5.08 7.24 -25.75
C ILE A 417 -5.59 6.14 -26.69
N GLN A 418 -6.82 6.27 -27.19
CA GLN A 418 -7.40 5.25 -28.08
C GLN A 418 -6.66 5.20 -29.42
N GLU A 419 -6.54 4.01 -29.98
CA GLU A 419 -5.90 3.73 -31.30
C GLU A 419 -6.46 4.57 -32.45
N THR A 420 -7.64 5.17 -32.25
CA THR A 420 -8.31 6.02 -33.22
C THR A 420 -7.81 7.48 -33.23
N VAL A 421 -6.94 7.86 -32.32
CA VAL A 421 -6.37 9.21 -32.19
C VAL A 421 -4.97 9.23 -32.77
N GLU A 422 -4.80 9.78 -33.93
CA GLU A 422 -3.51 9.95 -34.61
C GLU A 422 -2.97 11.36 -34.35
N PHE A 423 -1.80 11.45 -33.72
CA PHE A 423 -1.11 12.74 -33.53
C PHE A 423 -0.21 13.03 -34.72
N PHE A 424 -0.11 14.32 -35.06
CA PHE A 424 0.82 14.76 -36.09
C PHE A 424 2.29 14.54 -35.65
N ASN A 425 2.64 14.93 -34.42
CA ASN A 425 3.98 14.82 -33.88
C ASN A 425 3.99 14.81 -32.34
N LEU A 426 3.51 13.73 -31.71
CA LEU A 426 3.44 13.61 -30.24
C LEU A 426 4.83 13.45 -29.64
N GLY A 427 5.24 14.38 -28.75
CA GLY A 427 6.53 14.34 -28.08
C GLY A 427 6.46 14.21 -26.55
N LEU A 428 5.37 14.68 -25.93
CA LEU A 428 5.21 14.63 -24.47
C LEU A 428 3.80 14.17 -24.07
N VAL A 429 3.74 13.22 -23.17
CA VAL A 429 2.49 12.75 -22.54
C VAL A 429 2.53 13.08 -21.05
N ILE A 430 1.49 13.76 -20.56
CA ILE A 430 1.29 14.07 -19.14
C ILE A 430 0.05 13.34 -18.65
N VAL A 431 0.18 12.62 -17.54
CA VAL A 431 -0.93 11.87 -16.90
C VAL A 431 -1.15 12.44 -15.51
N ASP A 432 -2.36 12.91 -15.23
CA ASP A 432 -2.75 13.40 -13.91
C ASP A 432 -3.40 12.29 -13.10
N GLU A 433 -3.09 12.21 -11.78
CA GLU A 433 -3.62 11.23 -10.82
C GLU A 433 -3.43 9.76 -11.24
N GLN A 434 -2.21 9.28 -11.15
CA GLN A 434 -1.72 7.98 -11.64
C GLN A 434 -2.52 6.75 -11.17
N HIS A 435 -3.08 6.73 -9.95
CA HIS A 435 -3.72 5.54 -9.37
C HIS A 435 -4.95 5.01 -10.13
N ARG A 436 -5.31 5.62 -11.24
CA ARG A 436 -6.37 5.17 -12.18
C ARG A 436 -5.84 4.72 -13.54
N PHE A 437 -4.52 4.81 -13.77
CA PHE A 437 -3.88 4.45 -15.05
C PHE A 437 -2.94 3.26 -14.87
N GLY A 438 -3.31 2.10 -15.40
CA GLY A 438 -2.44 0.91 -15.42
C GLY A 438 -1.29 1.04 -16.43
N VAL A 439 -0.22 0.29 -16.22
CA VAL A 439 0.99 0.27 -17.07
C VAL A 439 0.68 -0.11 -18.51
N ARG A 440 -0.24 -1.03 -18.76
CA ARG A 440 -0.69 -1.39 -20.12
C ARG A 440 -1.26 -0.20 -20.89
N GLN A 441 -1.87 0.77 -20.21
CA GLN A 441 -2.38 1.98 -20.85
C GLN A 441 -1.25 2.96 -21.17
N ARG A 442 -0.22 3.00 -20.31
CA ARG A 442 1.01 3.77 -20.56
C ARG A 442 1.81 3.20 -21.72
N ASP A 443 1.92 1.88 -21.81
CA ASP A 443 2.62 1.20 -22.91
C ASP A 443 1.89 1.42 -24.24
N LYS A 444 0.56 1.37 -24.26
CA LYS A 444 -0.22 1.72 -25.48
C LYS A 444 0.02 3.15 -25.96
N LEU A 445 0.21 4.12 -25.06
CA LEU A 445 0.58 5.50 -25.44
C LEU A 445 1.96 5.57 -26.09
N ARG A 446 2.89 4.72 -25.63
CA ARG A 446 4.22 4.61 -26.22
C ARG A 446 4.19 3.95 -27.60
N ASP A 447 3.29 2.98 -27.79
CA ASP A 447 3.18 2.21 -29.04
C ASP A 447 2.39 2.95 -30.14
N ASN A 448 1.52 3.92 -29.81
CA ASN A 448 0.73 4.72 -30.75
C ASN A 448 1.50 5.92 -31.36
N SER A 449 2.80 6.03 -31.11
CA SER A 449 3.60 7.08 -31.74
C SER A 449 3.97 6.69 -33.18
N PRO A 450 3.72 7.52 -34.19
CA PRO A 450 4.17 7.24 -35.55
C PRO A 450 5.70 7.30 -35.61
N VAL A 451 6.31 6.23 -36.15
CA VAL A 451 7.73 6.17 -36.55
C VAL A 451 8.75 6.18 -35.39
N ASP A 452 9.32 5.05 -35.09
CA ASP A 452 10.62 4.76 -34.40
C ASP A 452 11.03 5.61 -33.16
N ARG A 453 10.17 6.48 -32.64
CA ARG A 453 10.49 7.37 -31.51
C ARG A 453 9.39 7.35 -30.46
N THR A 454 9.78 7.17 -29.22
CA THR A 454 8.87 7.13 -28.07
C THR A 454 8.75 8.51 -27.43
N PRO A 455 7.54 9.04 -27.15
CA PRO A 455 7.36 10.32 -26.48
C PRO A 455 7.89 10.26 -25.03
N HIS A 456 8.34 11.38 -24.50
CA HIS A 456 8.59 11.54 -23.08
C HIS A 456 7.27 11.46 -22.31
N MET A 457 7.35 10.96 -21.08
CA MET A 457 6.19 10.82 -20.21
C MET A 457 6.42 11.46 -18.86
N MET A 458 5.43 12.17 -18.37
CA MET A 458 5.40 12.70 -17.02
C MET A 458 4.08 12.32 -16.36
N VAL A 459 4.17 11.70 -15.21
CA VAL A 459 3.03 11.35 -14.36
C VAL A 459 2.99 12.32 -13.20
N MET A 460 1.80 12.81 -12.84
CA MET A 460 1.61 13.69 -11.69
C MET A 460 0.79 12.97 -10.62
N THR A 461 1.13 13.20 -9.37
CA THR A 461 0.33 12.73 -8.23
C THR A 461 0.18 13.81 -7.17
N ALA A 462 -1.04 13.91 -6.62
CA ALA A 462 -1.34 14.82 -5.52
C ALA A 462 -1.01 14.20 -4.14
N THR A 463 -0.90 12.87 -4.08
CA THR A 463 -0.45 12.17 -2.87
C THR A 463 1.07 12.06 -2.90
N PRO A 464 1.76 12.64 -1.94
CA PRO A 464 3.14 12.30 -1.71
C PRO A 464 3.25 10.80 -1.42
N ILE A 465 4.11 10.12 -2.16
CA ILE A 465 4.37 8.69 -1.98
C ILE A 465 5.72 8.57 -1.27
N PRO A 466 5.83 7.83 -0.16
CA PRO A 466 7.12 7.60 0.49
C PRO A 466 8.14 7.10 -0.52
N ARG A 467 9.40 7.52 -0.35
CA ARG A 467 10.47 7.22 -1.31
C ARG A 467 10.62 5.72 -1.57
N THR A 468 10.56 4.92 -0.54
CA THR A 468 10.64 3.45 -0.61
C THR A 468 9.51 2.84 -1.43
N VAL A 469 8.27 3.30 -1.20
CA VAL A 469 7.10 2.85 -1.97
C VAL A 469 7.19 3.32 -3.42
N ALA A 470 7.59 4.57 -3.65
CA ALA A 470 7.79 5.10 -4.99
C ALA A 470 8.85 4.31 -5.77
N MET A 471 9.96 3.97 -5.12
CA MET A 471 11.03 3.16 -5.73
C MET A 471 10.64 1.70 -5.97
N THR A 472 9.73 1.16 -5.16
CA THR A 472 9.30 -0.25 -5.27
C THR A 472 8.14 -0.41 -6.25
N MET A 473 7.20 0.53 -6.29
CA MET A 473 5.98 0.45 -7.11
C MET A 473 6.11 1.19 -8.44
N PHE A 474 6.94 2.23 -8.51
CA PHE A 474 7.09 3.11 -9.66
C PHE A 474 8.56 3.26 -10.08
N GLY A 475 9.34 2.21 -9.86
CA GLY A 475 10.79 2.23 -10.11
C GLY A 475 11.19 2.45 -11.58
N ASP A 476 10.24 2.42 -12.51
CA ASP A 476 10.42 2.83 -13.92
C ASP A 476 10.32 4.35 -14.11
N LEU A 477 9.82 5.09 -13.10
CA LEU A 477 9.69 6.55 -13.13
C LEU A 477 10.77 7.22 -12.28
N THR A 478 11.32 8.32 -12.79
CA THR A 478 12.25 9.18 -12.02
C THR A 478 11.44 10.17 -11.20
N PRO A 479 11.52 10.14 -9.85
CA PRO A 479 10.74 11.03 -9.02
C PRO A 479 11.31 12.46 -9.03
N VAL A 480 10.46 13.44 -9.36
CA VAL A 480 10.70 14.87 -9.26
C VAL A 480 9.84 15.43 -8.14
N ARG A 481 10.44 16.00 -7.11
CA ARG A 481 9.71 16.53 -5.96
C ARG A 481 9.37 18.00 -6.13
N LEU A 482 8.13 18.36 -5.83
CA LEU A 482 7.65 19.73 -5.80
C LEU A 482 7.30 20.12 -4.35
N PRO A 483 8.28 20.57 -3.56
CA PRO A 483 8.04 20.91 -2.16
C PRO A 483 7.37 22.29 -2.02
N GLY A 484 6.55 22.41 -0.98
CA GLY A 484 5.97 23.67 -0.55
C GLY A 484 4.76 24.13 -1.37
N LEU A 485 4.06 25.11 -0.83
CA LEU A 485 2.95 25.80 -1.48
C LEU A 485 3.44 27.13 -2.07
N PRO A 486 2.96 27.56 -3.25
CA PRO A 486 3.32 28.84 -3.83
C PRO A 486 2.86 29.99 -2.93
N LYS A 487 3.69 31.06 -2.86
CA LYS A 487 3.33 32.33 -2.19
C LYS A 487 2.33 33.10 -3.05
N ARG A 488 1.48 33.88 -2.42
CA ARG A 488 0.53 34.80 -3.10
C ARG A 488 1.21 36.06 -3.58
N GLU A 489 0.57 36.75 -4.54
CA GLU A 489 0.86 38.15 -4.85
C GLU A 489 0.87 38.98 -3.56
N GLY A 490 1.97 39.72 -3.31
CA GLY A 490 2.18 40.50 -2.09
C GLY A 490 2.95 39.82 -0.97
N GLY A 491 3.49 38.60 -1.18
CA GLY A 491 4.44 37.97 -0.24
C GLY A 491 3.83 37.38 1.03
N THR A 492 2.52 37.43 1.21
CA THR A 492 1.84 36.80 2.35
C THR A 492 1.76 35.29 2.17
N ALA A 493 2.20 34.54 3.18
CA ALA A 493 2.02 33.08 3.22
C ALA A 493 0.53 32.73 3.09
N ARG A 494 0.22 31.70 2.30
CA ARG A 494 -1.15 31.14 2.24
C ARG A 494 -1.55 30.76 3.66
N GLN A 495 -2.70 31.22 4.14
CA GLN A 495 -3.24 30.74 5.42
C GLN A 495 -3.55 29.25 5.23
N GLY A 496 -2.79 28.39 5.91
CA GLY A 496 -2.95 26.94 5.83
C GLY A 496 -4.34 26.49 6.32
N VAL A 497 -4.63 25.20 6.14
CA VAL A 497 -5.84 24.59 6.69
C VAL A 497 -5.58 24.20 8.15
N SER A 498 -6.32 24.81 9.08
CA SER A 498 -6.29 24.40 10.49
C SER A 498 -7.09 23.12 10.65
N THR A 499 -6.45 22.08 11.16
CA THR A 499 -7.10 20.78 11.38
C THR A 499 -7.25 20.48 12.86
N THR A 500 -8.43 20.03 13.28
CA THR A 500 -8.72 19.73 14.70
C THR A 500 -9.50 18.42 14.81
N VAL A 501 -9.05 17.54 15.71
CA VAL A 501 -9.80 16.35 16.11
C VAL A 501 -10.82 16.77 17.19
N VAL A 502 -12.10 16.53 16.93
CA VAL A 502 -13.20 16.93 17.83
C VAL A 502 -13.40 15.89 18.92
N ALA A 503 -13.28 16.32 20.17
CA ALA A 503 -13.49 15.47 21.35
C ALA A 503 -14.99 15.23 21.57
N LEU A 504 -15.48 14.05 21.20
CA LEU A 504 -16.91 13.69 21.28
C LEU A 504 -17.43 13.59 22.72
N GLU A 505 -16.56 13.34 23.69
CA GLU A 505 -16.88 13.34 25.12
C GLU A 505 -17.25 14.75 25.65
N LYS A 506 -17.03 15.79 24.85
CA LYS A 506 -17.35 17.18 25.17
C LYS A 506 -18.49 17.69 24.27
N PRO A 507 -19.76 17.57 24.66
CA PRO A 507 -20.90 17.94 23.81
C PRO A 507 -20.85 19.37 23.27
N HIS A 508 -20.27 20.30 24.02
CA HIS A 508 -20.11 21.69 23.60
C HIS A 508 -19.12 21.85 22.42
N TRP A 509 -18.18 20.92 22.24
CA TRP A 509 -17.30 20.90 21.08
C TRP A 509 -18.06 20.50 19.82
N VAL A 510 -18.93 19.49 19.94
CA VAL A 510 -19.77 19.05 18.81
C VAL A 510 -20.74 20.17 18.40
N ALA A 511 -21.38 20.84 19.39
CA ALA A 511 -22.24 22.01 19.12
C ALA A 511 -21.46 23.13 18.44
N ARG A 512 -20.20 23.37 18.84
CA ARG A 512 -19.32 24.38 18.25
C ARG A 512 -18.96 24.09 16.81
N VAL A 513 -18.86 22.79 16.39
CA VAL A 513 -18.67 22.41 14.99
C VAL A 513 -19.76 22.99 14.10
N TRP A 514 -21.02 22.73 14.45
CA TRP A 514 -22.16 23.20 13.66
C TRP A 514 -22.35 24.70 13.74
N GLN A 515 -22.12 25.30 14.91
CA GLN A 515 -22.10 26.76 15.05
C GLN A 515 -21.04 27.36 14.12
N ARG A 516 -19.82 26.83 14.08
CA ARG A 516 -18.75 27.30 13.18
C ARG A 516 -19.12 27.13 11.71
N CYS A 517 -19.77 26.03 11.36
CA CYS A 517 -20.28 25.80 10.01
C CYS A 517 -21.26 26.93 9.62
N ARG A 518 -22.25 27.22 10.45
CA ARG A 518 -23.20 28.32 10.21
C ARG A 518 -22.53 29.68 10.09
N GLU A 519 -21.48 29.94 10.89
CA GLU A 519 -20.71 31.19 10.80
C GLU A 519 -20.02 31.34 9.45
N GLU A 520 -19.45 30.23 8.89
CA GLU A 520 -18.84 30.22 7.57
C GLU A 520 -19.89 30.43 6.46
N LEU A 521 -21.00 29.71 6.52
CA LEU A 521 -22.09 29.81 5.55
C LEU A 521 -22.75 31.18 5.57
N ALA A 522 -22.99 31.77 6.77
CA ALA A 522 -23.53 33.14 6.93
C ALA A 522 -22.61 34.21 6.34
N ALA A 523 -21.30 33.93 6.28
CA ALA A 523 -20.34 34.82 5.64
C ALA A 523 -20.28 34.62 4.12
N GLY A 524 -21.20 33.87 3.51
CA GLY A 524 -21.26 33.55 2.09
C GLY A 524 -20.23 32.53 1.61
N ARG A 525 -19.59 31.81 2.53
CA ARG A 525 -18.63 30.74 2.21
C ARG A 525 -19.33 29.38 2.12
N GLN A 526 -18.61 28.37 1.68
CA GLN A 526 -19.15 27.03 1.44
C GLN A 526 -18.46 25.97 2.30
N ALA A 527 -19.19 24.87 2.57
CA ALA A 527 -18.70 23.79 3.41
C ALA A 527 -18.84 22.41 2.73
N PHE A 528 -17.84 21.56 2.90
CA PHE A 528 -17.93 20.13 2.64
C PHE A 528 -18.21 19.36 3.93
N ILE A 529 -19.11 18.38 3.87
CA ILE A 529 -19.41 17.46 4.95
C ILE A 529 -19.26 16.04 4.39
N VAL A 530 -18.26 15.32 4.85
CA VAL A 530 -17.90 14.02 4.30
C VAL A 530 -18.26 12.89 5.26
N THR A 531 -18.86 11.84 4.74
CA THR A 531 -19.22 10.63 5.49
C THR A 531 -18.64 9.38 4.82
N PRO A 532 -18.35 8.30 5.59
CA PRO A 532 -17.72 7.10 5.02
C PRO A 532 -18.67 6.20 4.22
N ARG A 533 -19.98 6.44 4.25
CA ARG A 533 -21.01 5.56 3.65
C ARG A 533 -22.08 6.35 2.95
N ILE A 534 -22.75 5.69 2.01
CA ILE A 534 -23.93 6.26 1.31
C ILE A 534 -25.18 6.09 2.17
N GLU A 535 -25.43 4.89 2.66
CA GLU A 535 -26.64 4.45 3.35
C GLU A 535 -26.34 3.98 4.78
N GLY A 536 -27.36 3.88 5.61
CA GLY A 536 -27.27 3.44 7.00
C GLY A 536 -26.96 4.57 7.98
N PHE A 537 -26.77 4.22 9.25
CA PHE A 537 -26.50 5.19 10.32
C PHE A 537 -25.23 5.99 10.04
N GLY A 538 -25.37 7.32 9.98
CA GLY A 538 -24.27 8.24 9.65
C GLY A 538 -23.87 8.24 8.17
N GLY A 539 -24.69 7.70 7.26
CA GLY A 539 -24.47 7.80 5.79
C GLY A 539 -24.93 9.12 5.21
N VAL A 540 -24.52 9.41 3.97
CA VAL A 540 -24.81 10.69 3.26
C VAL A 540 -26.30 11.02 3.30
N LEU A 541 -27.18 10.10 2.90
CA LEU A 541 -28.61 10.35 2.78
C LEU A 541 -29.25 10.72 4.12
N GLN A 542 -28.92 10.00 5.18
CA GLN A 542 -29.43 10.29 6.53
C GLN A 542 -28.83 11.59 7.08
N THR A 543 -27.56 11.86 6.80
CA THR A 543 -26.89 13.09 7.24
C THR A 543 -27.52 14.34 6.61
N VAL A 544 -27.83 14.29 5.32
CA VAL A 544 -28.51 15.40 4.62
C VAL A 544 -29.88 15.65 5.21
N GLU A 545 -30.70 14.60 5.39
CA GLU A 545 -32.03 14.74 5.97
C GLU A 545 -31.96 15.37 7.36
N TRP A 546 -31.05 14.89 8.21
CA TRP A 546 -30.84 15.45 9.54
C TRP A 546 -30.39 16.91 9.50
N LEU A 547 -29.38 17.25 8.71
CA LEU A 547 -28.83 18.61 8.63
C LEU A 547 -29.86 19.61 8.09
N SER A 548 -30.63 19.23 7.08
CA SER A 548 -31.66 20.08 6.48
C SER A 548 -32.82 20.34 7.42
N GLN A 549 -33.06 19.47 8.39
CA GLN A 549 -34.14 19.63 9.39
C GLN A 549 -33.65 20.29 10.69
N THR A 550 -32.36 20.35 10.95
CA THR A 550 -31.80 20.80 12.22
C THR A 550 -30.77 21.92 12.06
N GLU A 551 -29.50 21.55 11.91
CA GLU A 551 -28.35 22.47 12.02
C GLU A 551 -28.22 23.42 10.82
N LEU A 552 -28.65 23.01 9.63
CA LEU A 552 -28.50 23.74 8.37
C LEU A 552 -29.86 23.99 7.67
N HIS A 553 -30.96 24.12 8.42
CA HIS A 553 -32.32 24.28 7.87
C HIS A 553 -32.49 25.56 7.05
N ASP A 554 -31.69 26.61 7.29
CA ASP A 554 -31.71 27.86 6.54
C ASP A 554 -30.80 27.89 5.31
N TYR A 555 -30.08 26.80 5.03
CA TYR A 555 -29.07 26.71 3.99
C TYR A 555 -29.39 25.64 2.94
N ARG A 556 -28.88 25.83 1.74
CA ARG A 556 -29.06 24.87 0.63
C ARG A 556 -28.04 23.74 0.75
N VAL A 557 -28.52 22.58 1.12
CA VAL A 557 -27.68 21.38 1.31
C VAL A 557 -27.80 20.47 0.10
N GLY A 558 -26.66 20.22 -0.58
CA GLY A 558 -26.56 19.30 -1.70
C GLY A 558 -26.08 17.90 -1.29
N VAL A 559 -26.29 16.93 -2.17
CA VAL A 559 -25.90 15.51 -2.00
C VAL A 559 -24.98 15.08 -3.12
N LEU A 560 -23.87 14.37 -2.77
CA LEU A 560 -22.98 13.79 -3.77
C LEU A 560 -22.45 12.43 -3.34
N HIS A 561 -22.72 11.36 -4.12
CA HIS A 561 -22.21 10.03 -3.81
C HIS A 561 -21.98 9.16 -5.05
N GLY A 562 -21.21 8.08 -4.87
CA GLY A 562 -20.76 7.22 -5.97
C GLY A 562 -21.84 6.55 -6.81
N LYS A 563 -23.03 6.28 -6.22
CA LYS A 563 -24.16 5.61 -6.91
C LYS A 563 -25.01 6.55 -7.80
N MET A 564 -24.79 7.88 -7.74
CA MET A 564 -25.51 8.82 -8.63
C MET A 564 -25.05 8.65 -10.07
N PRO A 565 -25.97 8.89 -11.07
CA PRO A 565 -25.60 9.04 -12.47
C PRO A 565 -24.53 10.10 -12.68
N ALA A 566 -23.72 9.99 -13.74
CA ALA A 566 -22.65 10.94 -14.01
C ALA A 566 -23.19 12.36 -14.20
N ASP A 567 -24.25 12.51 -15.01
CA ASP A 567 -24.89 13.80 -15.31
C ASP A 567 -25.38 14.51 -14.03
N GLU A 568 -26.02 13.79 -13.12
CA GLU A 568 -26.46 14.35 -11.83
C GLU A 568 -25.29 14.81 -10.94
N LYS A 569 -24.18 14.05 -10.94
CA LYS A 569 -22.96 14.45 -10.22
C LYS A 569 -22.40 15.76 -10.75
N ASP A 570 -22.36 15.89 -12.08
CA ASP A 570 -21.84 17.08 -12.76
C ASP A 570 -22.75 18.30 -12.53
N GLU A 571 -24.07 18.12 -12.50
CA GLU A 571 -25.02 19.18 -12.14
C GLU A 571 -24.82 19.65 -10.70
N VAL A 572 -24.76 18.75 -9.75
CA VAL A 572 -24.57 19.11 -8.32
C VAL A 572 -23.23 19.81 -8.10
N MET A 573 -22.14 19.32 -8.73
CA MET A 573 -20.84 19.94 -8.59
C MET A 573 -20.79 21.32 -9.26
N SER A 574 -21.47 21.50 -10.40
CA SER A 574 -21.58 22.79 -11.08
C SER A 574 -22.38 23.80 -10.23
N ALA A 575 -23.49 23.38 -9.66
CA ALA A 575 -24.30 24.20 -8.76
C ALA A 575 -23.53 24.59 -7.48
N PHE A 576 -22.74 23.67 -6.94
CA PHE A 576 -21.88 23.97 -5.79
C PHE A 576 -20.76 24.94 -6.17
N ALA A 577 -20.12 24.77 -7.33
CA ALA A 577 -19.11 25.69 -7.83
C ALA A 577 -19.67 27.09 -8.12
N ALA A 578 -20.93 27.18 -8.59
CA ALA A 578 -21.63 28.45 -8.81
C ALA A 578 -22.11 29.14 -7.53
N GLY A 579 -21.98 28.49 -6.36
CA GLY A 579 -22.49 29.03 -5.10
C GLY A 579 -24.01 28.89 -4.92
N GLU A 580 -24.67 28.05 -5.73
CA GLU A 580 -26.09 27.72 -5.60
C GLU A 580 -26.38 26.74 -4.48
N ILE A 581 -25.37 25.99 -4.02
CA ILE A 581 -25.38 25.09 -2.88
C ILE A 581 -24.40 25.65 -1.84
N ASP A 582 -24.84 25.76 -0.57
CA ASP A 582 -24.04 26.31 0.52
C ASP A 582 -23.20 25.23 1.23
N ALA A 583 -23.79 24.05 1.42
CA ALA A 583 -23.11 22.90 2.04
C ALA A 583 -23.29 21.64 1.18
N LEU A 584 -22.21 20.90 0.93
CA LEU A 584 -22.26 19.65 0.15
C LEU A 584 -21.95 18.47 1.04
N VAL A 585 -22.92 17.56 1.23
CA VAL A 585 -22.73 16.30 1.93
C VAL A 585 -22.36 15.22 0.95
N ALA A 586 -21.20 14.57 1.15
CA ALA A 586 -20.65 13.64 0.18
C ALA A 586 -19.94 12.44 0.82
N THR A 587 -19.67 11.42 0.02
CA THR A 587 -18.67 10.38 0.33
C THR A 587 -17.29 10.83 -0.14
N THR A 588 -16.30 9.91 -0.11
CA THR A 588 -14.94 10.11 -0.65
C THR A 588 -14.87 10.58 -2.11
N ILE A 589 -15.98 10.58 -2.84
CA ILE A 589 -16.01 11.05 -4.23
C ILE A 589 -15.51 12.50 -4.39
N VAL A 590 -15.55 13.30 -3.32
CA VAL A 590 -15.00 14.66 -3.27
C VAL A 590 -13.46 14.68 -3.31
N GLU A 591 -12.80 13.54 -3.09
CA GLU A 591 -11.34 13.42 -3.29
C GLU A 591 -10.94 13.74 -4.73
N VAL A 592 -11.87 13.59 -5.68
CA VAL A 592 -11.59 13.76 -7.11
C VAL A 592 -12.14 15.11 -7.59
N GLY A 593 -11.28 16.05 -7.86
CA GLY A 593 -11.24 16.92 -9.00
C GLY A 593 -11.66 18.35 -8.91
N VAL A 594 -12.72 18.80 -8.32
CA VAL A 594 -13.16 20.19 -8.54
C VAL A 594 -12.55 21.16 -7.53
N ASP A 595 -11.93 22.22 -8.03
CA ASP A 595 -11.43 23.32 -7.20
C ASP A 595 -12.58 24.29 -6.88
N ILE A 596 -12.92 24.42 -5.60
CA ILE A 596 -13.94 25.34 -5.10
C ILE A 596 -13.27 26.38 -4.20
N PRO A 597 -12.83 27.52 -4.74
CA PRO A 597 -12.10 28.53 -3.98
C PRO A 597 -12.86 29.07 -2.77
N ASN A 598 -14.20 29.09 -2.85
CA ASN A 598 -15.08 29.58 -1.80
C ASN A 598 -15.33 28.56 -0.66
N ALA A 599 -14.89 27.30 -0.80
CA ALA A 599 -15.03 26.31 0.25
C ALA A 599 -13.92 26.48 1.31
N THR A 600 -14.32 26.92 2.49
CA THR A 600 -13.42 27.19 3.62
C THR A 600 -13.53 26.17 4.74
N MET A 601 -14.56 25.32 4.72
CA MET A 601 -14.79 24.36 5.80
C MET A 601 -14.94 22.93 5.29
N MET A 602 -14.24 22.02 5.96
CA MET A 602 -14.34 20.57 5.78
C MET A 602 -14.74 19.93 7.11
N ILE A 603 -15.84 19.19 7.15
CA ILE A 603 -16.27 18.40 8.30
C ILE A 603 -16.24 16.94 7.90
N ILE A 604 -15.46 16.10 8.56
CA ILE A 604 -15.35 14.67 8.27
C ILE A 604 -15.98 13.88 9.42
N LEU A 605 -17.12 13.28 9.16
CA LEU A 605 -17.86 12.43 10.10
C LEU A 605 -17.34 10.99 10.01
N GLY A 606 -17.13 10.33 11.16
CA GLY A 606 -16.53 9.00 11.18
C GLY A 606 -15.10 9.01 10.63
N ALA A 607 -14.29 9.99 11.01
CA ALA A 607 -12.95 10.21 10.49
C ALA A 607 -12.01 9.00 10.67
N ASP A 608 -12.29 8.16 11.66
CA ASP A 608 -11.58 6.90 11.94
C ASP A 608 -11.74 5.83 10.84
N ALA A 609 -12.76 5.95 10.00
CA ALA A 609 -12.99 5.04 8.87
C ALA A 609 -12.11 5.37 7.64
N PHE A 610 -11.42 6.52 7.63
CA PHE A 610 -10.59 6.97 6.51
C PHE A 610 -9.11 6.73 6.78
N GLY A 611 -8.37 6.42 5.72
CA GLY A 611 -6.90 6.38 5.76
C GLY A 611 -6.28 7.78 5.88
N VAL A 612 -5.01 7.84 6.31
CA VAL A 612 -4.26 9.11 6.45
C VAL A 612 -4.23 9.88 5.14
N SER A 613 -3.91 9.19 4.04
CA SER A 613 -3.84 9.78 2.70
C SER A 613 -5.18 10.36 2.26
N GLN A 614 -6.30 9.68 2.56
CA GLN A 614 -7.65 10.18 2.25
C GLN A 614 -7.99 11.43 3.05
N LEU A 615 -7.72 11.42 4.36
CA LEU A 615 -7.93 12.59 5.22
C LEU A 615 -7.10 13.79 4.74
N HIS A 616 -5.86 13.55 4.31
CA HIS A 616 -5.00 14.59 3.75
C HIS A 616 -5.55 15.17 2.43
N GLN A 617 -6.02 14.31 1.51
CA GLN A 617 -6.64 14.75 0.25
C GLN A 617 -7.91 15.57 0.50
N LEU A 618 -8.79 15.10 1.39
CA LEU A 618 -10.00 15.82 1.78
C LEU A 618 -9.67 17.19 2.39
N ARG A 619 -8.70 17.23 3.33
CA ARG A 619 -8.21 18.49 3.91
C ARG A 619 -7.74 19.47 2.83
N GLY A 620 -7.06 18.98 1.81
CA GLY A 620 -6.56 19.79 0.70
C GLY A 620 -7.64 20.37 -0.23
N ARG A 621 -8.92 20.03 -0.03
CA ARG A 621 -10.04 20.57 -0.82
C ARG A 621 -10.55 21.91 -0.34
N VAL A 622 -10.20 22.36 0.84
CA VAL A 622 -10.64 23.65 1.42
C VAL A 622 -9.48 24.62 1.61
N GLY A 623 -9.77 25.88 1.79
CA GLY A 623 -8.78 26.93 2.01
C GLY A 623 -7.94 27.26 0.77
N ARG A 624 -8.45 27.02 -0.44
CA ARG A 624 -7.80 27.32 -1.71
C ARG A 624 -7.98 28.77 -2.14
N GLY A 625 -9.03 29.41 -1.67
CA GLY A 625 -9.39 30.79 -1.95
C GLY A 625 -8.65 31.81 -1.08
N GLU A 626 -9.25 32.97 -0.85
CA GLU A 626 -8.67 34.09 -0.07
C GLU A 626 -8.67 33.86 1.43
N HIS A 627 -9.49 32.95 1.91
CA HIS A 627 -9.68 32.66 3.32
C HIS A 627 -8.99 31.37 3.72
N GLY A 628 -8.47 31.32 4.94
CA GLY A 628 -7.91 30.10 5.51
C GLY A 628 -8.98 29.01 5.66
N GLY A 629 -8.55 27.73 5.49
CA GLY A 629 -9.44 26.58 5.63
C GLY A 629 -9.51 26.06 7.07
N VAL A 630 -10.63 25.44 7.41
CA VAL A 630 -10.85 24.71 8.67
C VAL A 630 -11.26 23.28 8.33
N CYS A 631 -10.55 22.30 8.88
CA CYS A 631 -10.86 20.87 8.75
C CYS A 631 -11.15 20.29 10.14
N LEU A 632 -12.34 19.74 10.33
CA LEU A 632 -12.78 19.16 11.59
C LEU A 632 -12.98 17.66 11.45
N LEU A 633 -12.21 16.89 12.21
CA LEU A 633 -12.24 15.41 12.21
C LEU A 633 -13.11 14.94 13.38
N LEU A 634 -14.26 14.36 13.08
CA LEU A 634 -15.18 13.80 14.08
C LEU A 634 -15.04 12.27 14.06
N PRO A 635 -14.50 11.65 15.11
CA PRO A 635 -14.48 10.20 15.26
C PRO A 635 -15.89 9.59 15.29
N SER A 636 -16.03 8.30 15.00
CA SER A 636 -17.35 7.61 15.07
C SER A 636 -17.78 7.25 16.49
N ASP A 637 -16.82 7.03 17.39
CA ASP A 637 -17.03 6.63 18.79
C ASP A 637 -16.05 7.34 19.72
N GLN A 638 -16.43 7.44 21.00
CA GLN A 638 -15.58 7.99 22.08
C GLN A 638 -14.50 6.99 22.55
N SER A 639 -14.70 5.70 22.31
CA SER A 639 -13.87 4.60 22.81
C SER A 639 -13.02 3.93 21.72
N LEU A 640 -12.50 4.72 20.78
CA LEU A 640 -11.62 4.21 19.73
C LEU A 640 -10.27 3.72 20.28
N PRO A 641 -9.64 2.73 19.64
CA PRO A 641 -8.29 2.27 20.00
C PRO A 641 -7.28 3.43 20.00
N PRO A 642 -6.31 3.44 20.95
CA PRO A 642 -5.30 4.51 21.02
C PRO A 642 -4.58 4.76 19.70
N ALA A 643 -4.18 3.73 18.96
CA ALA A 643 -3.52 3.84 17.67
C ALA A 643 -4.37 4.60 16.62
N THR A 644 -5.70 4.41 16.63
CA THR A 644 -6.63 5.14 15.75
C THR A 644 -6.66 6.64 16.11
N MET A 645 -6.70 6.97 17.40
CA MET A 645 -6.68 8.36 17.85
C MET A 645 -5.33 9.03 17.57
N GLU A 646 -4.21 8.33 17.76
CA GLU A 646 -2.87 8.80 17.40
C GLU A 646 -2.79 9.14 15.90
N ARG A 647 -3.37 8.30 15.04
CA ARG A 647 -3.47 8.55 13.60
C ARG A 647 -4.22 9.85 13.28
N LEU A 648 -5.38 10.07 13.88
CA LEU A 648 -6.15 11.30 13.68
C LEU A 648 -5.39 12.52 14.17
N HIS A 649 -4.74 12.44 15.33
CA HIS A 649 -3.90 13.52 15.85
C HIS A 649 -2.67 13.80 14.98
N ALA A 650 -2.06 12.77 14.38
CA ALA A 650 -0.97 12.94 13.44
C ALA A 650 -1.40 13.74 12.21
N VAL A 651 -2.58 13.43 11.63
CA VAL A 651 -3.15 14.22 10.52
C VAL A 651 -3.43 15.67 10.93
N ALA A 652 -3.80 15.91 12.19
CA ALA A 652 -4.07 17.26 12.69
C ALA A 652 -2.79 18.05 12.99
N SER A 653 -1.68 17.38 13.33
CA SER A 653 -0.44 18.04 13.79
C SER A 653 0.47 18.52 12.67
N THR A 654 0.43 17.88 11.48
CA THR A 654 1.29 18.26 10.35
C THR A 654 0.47 18.56 9.09
N THR A 655 0.98 19.49 8.29
CA THR A 655 0.47 19.78 6.95
C THR A 655 1.35 19.17 5.86
N ASP A 656 2.52 18.62 6.22
CA ASP A 656 3.43 17.98 5.27
C ASP A 656 2.87 16.61 4.83
N GLY A 657 2.50 16.53 3.56
CA GLY A 657 1.95 15.31 2.97
C GLY A 657 2.96 14.16 2.88
N PHE A 658 4.26 14.45 2.78
CA PHE A 658 5.30 13.40 2.77
C PHE A 658 5.43 12.77 4.15
N GLU A 659 5.44 13.59 5.21
CA GLU A 659 5.47 13.12 6.60
C GLU A 659 4.22 12.26 6.90
N LEU A 660 3.04 12.70 6.45
CA LEU A 660 1.81 11.93 6.60
C LEU A 660 1.81 10.61 5.83
N ALA A 661 2.39 10.59 4.64
CA ALA A 661 2.51 9.36 3.85
C ALA A 661 3.45 8.34 4.51
N GLU A 662 4.54 8.80 5.14
CA GLU A 662 5.43 7.95 5.93
C GLU A 662 4.74 7.40 7.18
N LEU A 663 3.91 8.22 7.85
CA LEU A 663 3.11 7.78 9.00
C LEU A 663 2.05 6.75 8.59
N ASP A 664 1.37 6.97 7.46
CA ASP A 664 0.38 6.02 6.92
C ASP A 664 1.04 4.66 6.63
N LEU A 665 2.23 4.69 6.03
CA LEU A 665 2.97 3.49 5.71
C LEU A 665 3.37 2.70 6.98
N LYS A 666 3.86 3.39 8.02
CA LYS A 666 4.23 2.76 9.30
C LYS A 666 3.03 2.14 10.04
N GLN A 667 1.82 2.63 9.82
CA GLN A 667 0.62 2.15 10.50
C GLN A 667 -0.14 1.05 9.72
N ARG A 668 0.16 0.89 8.44
CA ARG A 668 -0.41 -0.19 7.63
C ARG A 668 0.34 -1.48 7.90
N THR A 669 -0.39 -2.54 8.22
CA THR A 669 0.18 -3.89 8.21
C THR A 669 0.52 -4.31 6.78
N GLU A 670 1.56 -5.12 6.60
CA GLU A 670 2.09 -5.59 5.29
C GLU A 670 1.00 -6.04 4.28
N GLY A 671 -0.12 -6.57 4.76
CA GLY A 671 -1.25 -7.00 3.93
C GLY A 671 -2.02 -5.87 3.26
N ASP A 672 -2.03 -4.67 3.85
CA ASP A 672 -2.80 -3.52 3.35
C ASP A 672 -2.02 -2.70 2.31
N VAL A 673 -0.69 -2.60 2.44
CA VAL A 673 0.15 -1.80 1.53
C VAL A 673 0.17 -2.38 0.12
N LEU A 674 0.11 -3.71 -0.01
CA LEU A 674 0.10 -4.42 -1.29
C LEU A 674 -1.32 -4.78 -1.77
N GLY A 675 -2.36 -4.16 -1.21
CA GLY A 675 -3.75 -4.26 -1.70
C GLY A 675 -4.39 -5.63 -1.57
N ALA A 676 -3.93 -6.43 -0.65
CA ALA A 676 -4.18 -7.85 -0.57
C ALA A 676 -5.60 -8.27 -0.16
N ASP A 677 -6.46 -7.39 0.32
CA ASP A 677 -7.80 -7.76 0.83
C ASP A 677 -8.97 -7.59 -0.16
N GLN A 678 -8.76 -6.93 -1.31
CA GLN A 678 -9.89 -6.63 -2.22
C GLN A 678 -10.06 -7.59 -3.40
N SER A 679 -9.11 -8.47 -3.70
CA SER A 679 -9.24 -9.45 -4.78
C SER A 679 -9.24 -10.88 -4.25
N GLY A 680 -10.39 -11.54 -4.28
CA GLY A 680 -10.61 -12.92 -3.83
C GLY A 680 -9.93 -14.00 -4.68
N SER A 681 -8.80 -13.77 -5.32
CA SER A 681 -8.13 -14.77 -6.13
C SER A 681 -6.63 -14.83 -5.87
N ARG A 682 -6.17 -16.02 -5.61
CA ARG A 682 -4.84 -16.64 -5.56
C ARG A 682 -4.08 -16.53 -4.24
N VAL A 683 -3.40 -17.62 -3.97
CA VAL A 683 -2.53 -17.90 -2.82
C VAL A 683 -1.56 -16.73 -2.62
N ARG A 684 -1.78 -15.91 -1.58
CA ARG A 684 -0.79 -14.97 -1.13
C ARG A 684 0.46 -15.75 -0.72
N ARG A 685 1.55 -15.57 -1.43
CA ARG A 685 2.86 -15.80 -0.86
C ARG A 685 2.95 -14.86 0.33
N SER A 686 3.28 -15.37 1.51
CA SER A 686 3.54 -14.54 2.68
C SER A 686 4.75 -13.68 2.35
N THR A 687 4.58 -12.39 2.18
CA THR A 687 5.69 -11.46 1.95
C THR A 687 6.46 -11.30 3.25
N LEU A 688 7.79 -11.45 3.18
CA LEU A 688 8.69 -11.21 4.30
C LEU A 688 9.14 -9.75 4.36
N LEU A 689 9.10 -9.08 3.20
CA LEU A 689 9.59 -7.72 3.01
C LEU A 689 8.66 -6.71 3.67
N ASP A 690 9.22 -5.83 4.49
CA ASP A 690 8.57 -4.66 5.04
C ASP A 690 9.13 -3.39 4.39
N LEU A 691 8.27 -2.64 3.69
CA LEU A 691 8.69 -1.46 2.92
C LEU A 691 9.21 -0.31 3.80
N THR A 692 8.93 -0.33 5.11
CA THR A 692 9.37 0.70 6.05
C THR A 692 10.65 0.33 6.78
N GLU A 693 10.79 -0.94 7.15
CA GLU A 693 11.92 -1.43 7.95
C GLU A 693 13.08 -1.91 7.08
N ASP A 694 12.79 -2.38 5.85
CA ASP A 694 13.77 -3.00 4.98
C ASP A 694 14.34 -2.05 3.89
N GLU A 695 14.28 -0.74 4.11
CA GLU A 695 14.77 0.28 3.16
C GLU A 695 16.20 -0.01 2.67
N PHE A 696 17.08 -0.44 3.57
CA PHE A 696 18.45 -0.80 3.21
C PHE A 696 18.51 -1.93 2.19
N LEU A 697 17.76 -3.02 2.42
CA LEU A 697 17.71 -4.18 1.51
C LEU A 697 17.06 -3.81 0.16
N ILE A 698 16.04 -2.97 0.16
CA ILE A 698 15.39 -2.49 -1.07
C ILE A 698 16.33 -1.66 -1.92
N ASN A 699 17.07 -0.72 -1.32
CA ASN A 699 18.06 0.10 -2.02
C ASN A 699 19.19 -0.76 -2.60
N GLN A 700 19.70 -1.71 -1.82
CA GLN A 700 20.74 -2.63 -2.27
C GLN A 700 20.23 -3.55 -3.40
N ALA A 701 19.00 -4.05 -3.31
CA ALA A 701 18.38 -4.85 -4.36
C ALA A 701 18.24 -4.06 -5.67
N ARG A 702 17.94 -2.76 -5.59
CA ARG A 702 17.90 -1.86 -6.75
C ARG A 702 19.25 -1.73 -7.42
N GLU A 703 20.29 -1.39 -6.65
CA GLU A 703 21.66 -1.27 -7.16
C GLU A 703 22.13 -2.57 -7.80
N TYR A 704 21.80 -3.70 -7.13
CA TYR A 704 22.13 -5.03 -7.63
C TYR A 704 21.38 -5.34 -8.94
N ALA A 705 20.09 -5.04 -9.03
CA ALA A 705 19.27 -5.24 -10.22
C ALA A 705 19.82 -4.45 -11.42
N GLU A 706 20.15 -3.15 -11.21
CA GLU A 706 20.73 -2.31 -12.25
C GLU A 706 22.12 -2.81 -12.71
N ALA A 707 22.93 -3.30 -11.78
CA ALA A 707 24.22 -3.89 -12.10
C ALA A 707 24.05 -5.23 -12.83
N LEU A 708 23.10 -6.07 -12.42
CA LEU A 708 22.86 -7.37 -13.04
C LEU A 708 22.32 -7.24 -14.47
N VAL A 709 21.40 -6.32 -14.71
CA VAL A 709 20.87 -6.06 -16.06
C VAL A 709 22.00 -5.60 -17.01
N ARG A 710 22.96 -4.80 -16.53
CA ARG A 710 24.14 -4.41 -17.32
C ARG A 710 25.13 -5.55 -17.55
N TYR A 711 25.27 -6.45 -16.56
CA TYR A 711 26.22 -7.55 -16.57
C TYR A 711 25.72 -8.74 -17.40
N ASP A 712 24.48 -9.19 -17.15
CA ASP A 712 23.85 -10.34 -17.77
C ASP A 712 22.33 -10.16 -17.85
N GLU A 713 21.86 -9.42 -18.86
CA GLU A 713 20.43 -9.18 -19.08
C GLU A 713 19.63 -10.47 -19.31
N PRO A 714 20.12 -11.49 -20.06
CA PRO A 714 19.43 -12.76 -20.18
C PRO A 714 19.18 -13.45 -18.83
N LEU A 715 20.17 -13.45 -17.93
CA LEU A 715 19.98 -13.98 -16.58
C LEU A 715 18.96 -13.14 -15.80
N ALA A 716 19.06 -11.82 -15.84
CA ALA A 716 18.09 -10.93 -15.19
C ALA A 716 16.65 -11.22 -15.63
N ARG A 717 16.42 -11.43 -16.93
CA ARG A 717 15.10 -11.80 -17.47
C ARG A 717 14.66 -13.21 -17.01
N ALA A 718 15.59 -14.17 -16.96
CA ALA A 718 15.29 -15.51 -16.48
C ALA A 718 14.84 -15.55 -15.00
N LEU A 719 15.41 -14.68 -14.16
CA LEU A 719 15.07 -14.59 -12.73
C LEU A 719 13.64 -14.11 -12.46
N VAL A 720 13.00 -13.43 -13.42
CA VAL A 720 11.65 -12.87 -13.27
C VAL A 720 10.63 -13.47 -14.26
N VAL A 721 10.99 -14.52 -14.98
CA VAL A 721 10.13 -15.15 -16.00
C VAL A 721 8.81 -15.68 -15.42
N ASP A 722 8.83 -16.12 -14.16
CA ASP A 722 7.68 -16.70 -13.48
C ASP A 722 6.71 -15.65 -12.90
N ILE A 723 7.05 -14.35 -13.00
CA ILE A 723 6.15 -13.28 -12.62
C ILE A 723 5.12 -13.16 -13.73
N GLU A 724 3.94 -13.75 -13.52
CA GLU A 724 2.83 -13.67 -14.48
C GLU A 724 2.50 -12.19 -14.77
N VAL A 725 2.12 -11.90 -16.01
CA VAL A 725 1.71 -10.55 -16.46
C VAL A 725 0.63 -9.96 -15.55
N GLU A 726 -0.23 -10.79 -14.93
CA GLU A 726 -1.23 -10.37 -13.95
C GLU A 726 -0.63 -9.92 -12.61
N GLU A 727 0.49 -10.51 -12.17
CA GLU A 727 1.22 -10.05 -10.99
C GLU A 727 2.01 -8.77 -11.31
N GLN A 728 2.52 -8.64 -12.51
CA GLN A 728 3.12 -7.39 -13.00
C GLN A 728 2.06 -6.28 -13.03
N ASP A 729 0.87 -6.53 -13.58
CA ASP A 729 -0.25 -5.61 -13.57
C ASP A 729 -0.73 -5.25 -12.13
N TYR A 730 -0.57 -6.18 -11.18
CA TYR A 730 -0.96 -5.95 -9.78
C TYR A 730 0.02 -5.03 -9.05
N ILE A 731 1.34 -5.25 -9.21
CA ILE A 731 2.39 -4.36 -8.68
C ILE A 731 2.21 -2.93 -9.23
N GLU A 732 1.60 -2.81 -10.40
CA GLU A 732 1.39 -1.56 -11.12
C GLU A 732 0.08 -0.84 -10.78
N ARG A 733 -0.90 -1.53 -10.18
CA ARG A 733 -2.23 -0.95 -9.85
C ARG A 733 -2.34 -0.44 -8.41
N HIS A 734 -1.40 -0.73 -7.58
CA HIS A 734 -1.40 -0.40 -6.15
C HIS A 734 -0.16 0.33 -5.71
#